data_6c4db35a948c50f22e1fde6fc9e3aa48
#
_entry.id   6c4db35a948c50f22e1fde6fc9e3aa48
#
_cell.length_a   1.000
_cell.length_b   1.000
_cell.length_c   1.000
_cell.angle_alpha   90.00
_cell.angle_beta   90.00
_cell.angle_gamma   90.00
#
_symmetry.space_group_name_H-M   'P 1'
#
loop_
_entity.id
_entity.type
_entity.pdbx_description
1 polymer ?
#
loop_
_entity_poly.entity_id
_entity_poly.type
_entity_poly.pdbx_seq_one_letter_code
_entity_poly.pdbx_strand_id
1 'polypeptide(L)'
;MAVIRAKNIADYAFKAASLSTDKLKVVSFFGNEGISELFRFSIDLASTDAEVDFDAVTGQPALFTIHGNKEKRFVHGIISQFEQTGKDGKWTRYRAELAPSTWLLSHRYNCRIFQAMSIPDIIKQALTDGGISSDQFKFSLRKSYTPRDYCVQYRESDLSFISRLMEQYGIFYFFEHSEDKHVLVMGDDPVVHVPVPGGATIIYHPPDTTGVSEEEHIHEFRYYQGVRSGAVKLWDFDFKKPRLNLGAEVKVKGDGKLGIYDYPGEYLVSDEGNDLAKVRLEEVQTTLKSGAGESDCRRLIPGYRFTLDQYNRSDLNREYLLIRVSHSGSQSQVLGADTAGKGEGTVYQNNFECIPSDVSFRPARVTPRPAISGPQTAIVYGPKGEEIYTDEYGRVKVQFHWDRLGKQDEKSSCWVRVSQLWAGQGWGAMFIPRIGQEVIVEFMEGDPDQPIITGRVYNGDNMPPYELPGEKTKSTVKSNTSKGGGSANELLMEDSSGKTQVVLSNAYGHKITEDEESQSLTIETRDKNLIRLDDKNKNITIQTTKAHTIVLDDENKKIITKTTDGYIIEMDDENQKMSAQTKDGHVFLLDDQNKKIEITSKDGHTAILDDQNEKIGITSKKGHAITVDDSGDSITLEDSGGAHKFKIDIGGSKLIISTDSGAIDILAPSGKIALKATEIEIDAQMDLKLKGGMNVTSEAGVQHTTKGAMVTEEASAVHTIKGNPVMIN
;
A
#
# COMPACT_ATOMS: atom_id res chain seq x y z
N MET A 1 4.35 -45.05 -55.66
CA MET A 1 3.03 -45.21 -56.33
C MET A 1 2.34 -43.87 -56.33
N ALA A 2 2.20 -43.23 -57.47
CA ALA A 2 1.39 -42.02 -57.56
C ALA A 2 -0.06 -42.36 -57.23
N VAL A 3 -0.60 -41.68 -56.21
CA VAL A 3 -2.00 -41.81 -55.89
C VAL A 3 -2.79 -41.12 -57.00
N ILE A 4 -3.38 -41.92 -57.90
CA ILE A 4 -4.25 -41.41 -58.94
C ILE A 4 -5.48 -40.89 -58.20
N ARG A 5 -5.56 -39.58 -57.97
CA ARG A 5 -6.73 -38.93 -57.41
C ARG A 5 -7.91 -39.18 -58.37
N ALA A 6 -9.02 -39.58 -57.77
CA ALA A 6 -10.29 -39.63 -58.49
C ALA A 6 -10.56 -38.22 -59.04
N LYS A 7 -10.89 -38.13 -60.32
CA LYS A 7 -10.98 -36.88 -61.13
C LYS A 7 -11.96 -35.82 -60.62
N ASN A 8 -12.63 -36.00 -59.51
CA ASN A 8 -13.71 -35.13 -59.00
C ASN A 8 -13.53 -34.64 -57.54
N ILE A 9 -12.31 -34.75 -56.95
CA ILE A 9 -12.08 -34.23 -55.61
C ILE A 9 -11.39 -32.87 -55.79
N ALA A 10 -12.04 -31.82 -55.25
CA ALA A 10 -11.46 -30.49 -55.16
C ALA A 10 -10.23 -30.49 -54.24
N ASP A 11 -9.19 -29.74 -54.63
CA ASP A 11 -7.97 -29.62 -53.80
C ASP A 11 -8.20 -28.82 -52.52
N TYR A 12 -9.23 -27.95 -52.53
CA TYR A 12 -9.63 -27.15 -51.36
C TYR A 12 -11.12 -27.36 -51.07
N ALA A 13 -11.42 -27.62 -49.82
CA ALA A 13 -12.81 -27.78 -49.38
C ALA A 13 -13.08 -26.92 -48.15
N PHE A 14 -14.29 -26.38 -48.08
CA PHE A 14 -14.74 -25.57 -46.94
C PHE A 14 -16.08 -26.10 -46.44
N LYS A 15 -16.17 -26.31 -45.13
CA LYS A 15 -17.37 -26.79 -44.46
C LYS A 15 -17.68 -25.89 -43.26
N ALA A 16 -18.74 -25.11 -43.34
CA ALA A 16 -19.31 -24.43 -42.19
C ALA A 16 -20.23 -25.42 -41.43
N ALA A 17 -20.19 -25.42 -40.11
CA ALA A 17 -20.93 -26.39 -39.28
C ALA A 17 -22.44 -26.39 -39.55
N SER A 18 -23.00 -25.21 -39.90
CA SER A 18 -24.43 -25.00 -40.17
C SER A 18 -24.86 -25.32 -41.57
N LEU A 19 -23.91 -25.56 -42.49
CA LEU A 19 -24.20 -25.76 -43.91
C LEU A 19 -23.72 -27.13 -44.43
N SER A 20 -24.35 -27.65 -45.46
CA SER A 20 -23.84 -28.83 -46.15
C SER A 20 -22.53 -28.54 -46.86
N THR A 21 -21.64 -29.52 -46.97
CA THR A 21 -20.29 -29.42 -47.59
C THR A 21 -20.25 -28.93 -49.01
N ASP A 22 -21.36 -29.07 -49.75
CA ASP A 22 -21.41 -28.72 -51.19
C ASP A 22 -21.91 -27.29 -51.46
N LYS A 23 -22.42 -26.61 -50.44
CA LYS A 23 -23.00 -25.27 -50.58
C LYS A 23 -22.02 -24.19 -50.92
N LEU A 24 -20.82 -24.27 -50.30
CA LEU A 24 -19.76 -23.26 -50.44
C LEU A 24 -18.54 -23.90 -51.09
N LYS A 25 -18.20 -23.51 -52.29
CA LYS A 25 -17.02 -24.01 -53.02
C LYS A 25 -15.89 -22.99 -52.91
N VAL A 26 -14.71 -23.46 -52.49
CA VAL A 26 -13.51 -22.61 -52.41
C VAL A 26 -13.05 -22.25 -53.83
N VAL A 27 -12.82 -20.99 -54.07
CA VAL A 27 -12.28 -20.45 -55.32
C VAL A 27 -10.80 -20.11 -55.15
N SER A 28 -10.50 -19.37 -54.12
CA SER A 28 -9.16 -18.98 -53.73
C SER A 28 -9.09 -18.78 -52.22
N PHE A 29 -7.90 -18.73 -51.67
CA PHE A 29 -7.68 -18.37 -50.33
C PHE A 29 -6.31 -17.73 -50.11
N PHE A 30 -6.22 -16.98 -49.04
CA PHE A 30 -4.98 -16.46 -48.48
C PHE A 30 -5.02 -16.70 -46.94
N GLY A 31 -3.93 -17.19 -46.38
CA GLY A 31 -3.88 -17.47 -44.97
C GLY A 31 -2.54 -17.13 -44.34
N ASN A 32 -2.58 -16.63 -43.09
CA ASN A 32 -1.39 -16.38 -42.29
C ASN A 32 -1.49 -17.12 -40.98
N GLU A 33 -0.42 -17.72 -40.56
CA GLU A 33 -0.29 -18.33 -39.26
C GLU A 33 1.17 -18.22 -38.76
N GLY A 34 1.34 -18.18 -37.45
CA GLY A 34 2.65 -18.04 -36.81
C GLY A 34 2.66 -18.53 -35.38
N ILE A 35 3.87 -18.73 -34.83
CA ILE A 35 4.05 -18.99 -33.41
C ILE A 35 3.77 -17.69 -32.68
N SER A 36 2.93 -17.76 -31.65
CA SER A 36 2.45 -16.62 -30.85
C SER A 36 1.66 -15.59 -31.66
N GLU A 37 1.03 -16.06 -32.71
CA GLU A 37 0.10 -15.29 -33.54
C GLU A 37 -1.20 -16.06 -33.74
N LEU A 38 -2.32 -15.33 -33.85
CA LEU A 38 -3.58 -15.94 -34.21
C LEU A 38 -3.58 -16.19 -35.73
N PHE A 39 -3.93 -17.40 -36.15
CA PHE A 39 -4.08 -17.66 -37.57
C PHE A 39 -5.30 -16.91 -38.14
N ARG A 40 -5.19 -16.55 -39.41
CA ARG A 40 -6.30 -15.95 -40.17
C ARG A 40 -6.26 -16.43 -41.60
N PHE A 41 -7.37 -17.00 -42.06
CA PHE A 41 -7.55 -17.42 -43.42
C PHE A 41 -8.73 -16.67 -44.04
N SER A 42 -8.47 -15.94 -45.12
CA SER A 42 -9.47 -15.30 -45.96
C SER A 42 -9.79 -16.25 -47.12
N ILE A 43 -10.99 -16.73 -47.22
CA ILE A 43 -11.39 -17.79 -48.15
C ILE A 43 -12.48 -17.25 -49.05
N ASP A 44 -12.16 -17.11 -50.34
CA ASP A 44 -13.11 -16.73 -51.38
C ASP A 44 -13.94 -17.97 -51.77
N LEU A 45 -15.23 -17.83 -51.69
CA LEU A 45 -16.20 -18.90 -51.85
C LEU A 45 -17.19 -18.58 -52.98
N ALA A 46 -17.72 -19.62 -53.59
CA ALA A 46 -18.81 -19.50 -54.54
C ALA A 46 -19.95 -20.44 -54.19
N SER A 47 -21.17 -19.97 -54.32
CA SER A 47 -22.39 -20.75 -54.13
C SER A 47 -23.41 -20.46 -55.23
N THR A 48 -24.26 -21.45 -55.53
CA THR A 48 -25.46 -21.23 -56.33
C THR A 48 -26.62 -20.70 -55.47
N ASP A 49 -26.46 -20.71 -54.16
CA ASP A 49 -27.39 -20.13 -53.20
C ASP A 49 -27.03 -18.64 -53.01
N ALA A 50 -27.95 -17.77 -53.34
CA ALA A 50 -27.75 -16.31 -53.19
C ALA A 50 -28.22 -15.80 -51.82
N GLU A 51 -28.82 -16.67 -51.00
CA GLU A 51 -29.46 -16.29 -49.75
C GLU A 51 -28.87 -17.10 -48.57
N VAL A 52 -27.53 -17.23 -48.53
CA VAL A 52 -26.83 -17.83 -47.40
C VAL A 52 -27.08 -16.99 -46.19
N ASP A 53 -27.69 -17.59 -45.16
CA ASP A 53 -28.00 -16.92 -43.89
C ASP A 53 -26.70 -16.57 -43.13
N PHE A 54 -26.41 -15.29 -42.98
CA PHE A 54 -25.22 -14.77 -42.34
C PHE A 54 -25.20 -15.03 -40.81
N ASP A 55 -26.38 -14.95 -40.18
CA ASP A 55 -26.48 -15.20 -38.73
C ASP A 55 -26.26 -16.70 -38.41
N ALA A 56 -26.62 -17.56 -39.32
CA ALA A 56 -26.38 -18.98 -39.19
C ALA A 56 -24.93 -19.40 -39.46
N VAL A 57 -24.12 -18.53 -40.03
CA VAL A 57 -22.74 -18.84 -40.47
C VAL A 57 -21.72 -18.10 -39.59
N THR A 58 -21.95 -16.84 -39.31
CA THR A 58 -21.01 -16.00 -38.56
C THR A 58 -20.89 -16.48 -37.12
N GLY A 59 -19.68 -16.57 -36.62
CA GLY A 59 -19.38 -17.06 -35.26
C GLY A 59 -19.39 -18.58 -35.13
N GLN A 60 -19.81 -19.32 -36.18
CA GLN A 60 -19.89 -20.78 -36.10
C GLN A 60 -18.56 -21.46 -36.46
N PRO A 61 -18.33 -22.68 -35.94
CA PRO A 61 -17.18 -23.49 -36.32
C PRO A 61 -17.16 -23.79 -37.82
N ALA A 62 -15.98 -23.76 -38.42
CA ALA A 62 -15.77 -24.16 -39.80
C ALA A 62 -14.44 -24.87 -39.97
N LEU A 63 -14.38 -25.71 -40.96
CA LEU A 63 -13.22 -26.48 -41.38
C LEU A 63 -12.83 -26.09 -42.80
N PHE A 64 -11.60 -25.63 -42.98
CA PHE A 64 -10.96 -25.49 -44.25
C PHE A 64 -9.95 -26.64 -44.46
N THR A 65 -10.08 -27.39 -45.52
CA THR A 65 -9.23 -28.54 -45.84
C THR A 65 -8.40 -28.25 -47.12
N ILE A 66 -7.11 -28.42 -46.99
CA ILE A 66 -6.15 -28.38 -48.10
C ILE A 66 -5.71 -29.83 -48.34
N HIS A 67 -6.01 -30.39 -49.51
CA HIS A 67 -5.61 -31.73 -49.89
C HIS A 67 -4.18 -31.68 -50.42
N GLY A 68 -3.21 -32.21 -49.70
CA GLY A 68 -1.83 -32.37 -50.11
C GLY A 68 -1.61 -33.69 -50.89
N ASN A 69 -0.41 -33.86 -51.38
CA ASN A 69 -0.04 -35.10 -52.09
C ASN A 69 0.12 -36.28 -51.12
N LYS A 70 0.61 -36.01 -49.91
CA LYS A 70 0.87 -37.04 -48.90
C LYS A 70 -0.18 -37.03 -47.77
N GLU A 71 -0.62 -35.86 -47.38
CA GLU A 71 -1.49 -35.66 -46.22
C GLU A 71 -2.54 -34.59 -46.53
N LYS A 72 -3.66 -34.68 -45.78
CA LYS A 72 -4.63 -33.59 -45.71
C LYS A 72 -4.17 -32.63 -44.63
N ARG A 73 -4.25 -31.36 -44.94
CA ARG A 73 -4.10 -30.31 -43.94
C ARG A 73 -5.47 -29.77 -43.57
N PHE A 74 -5.74 -29.76 -42.29
CA PHE A 74 -6.93 -29.16 -41.71
C PHE A 74 -6.61 -27.79 -41.14
N VAL A 75 -7.50 -26.83 -41.35
CA VAL A 75 -7.53 -25.55 -40.64
C VAL A 75 -8.95 -25.42 -40.09
N HIS A 76 -9.10 -25.80 -38.84
CA HIS A 76 -10.35 -25.65 -38.09
C HIS A 76 -10.34 -24.31 -37.39
N GLY A 77 -11.46 -23.59 -37.37
CA GLY A 77 -11.62 -22.32 -36.68
C GLY A 77 -13.08 -21.93 -36.54
N ILE A 78 -13.31 -20.65 -36.28
CA ILE A 78 -14.63 -20.02 -36.32
C ILE A 78 -14.65 -19.01 -37.46
N ILE A 79 -15.80 -18.77 -38.04
CA ILE A 79 -16.00 -17.74 -39.06
C ILE A 79 -16.13 -16.40 -38.33
N SER A 80 -15.05 -15.62 -38.31
CA SER A 80 -15.01 -14.32 -37.65
C SER A 80 -15.74 -13.22 -38.43
N GLN A 81 -15.80 -13.37 -39.74
CA GLN A 81 -16.51 -12.47 -40.65
C GLN A 81 -17.00 -13.24 -41.89
N PHE A 82 -18.17 -12.94 -42.36
CA PHE A 82 -18.74 -13.50 -43.57
C PHE A 82 -19.37 -12.39 -44.39
N GLU A 83 -19.05 -12.32 -45.70
CA GLU A 83 -19.56 -11.29 -46.58
C GLU A 83 -19.96 -11.85 -47.93
N GLN A 84 -20.90 -11.23 -48.59
CA GLN A 84 -21.21 -11.45 -50.00
C GLN A 84 -20.48 -10.38 -50.83
N THR A 85 -19.53 -10.81 -51.67
CA THR A 85 -18.67 -9.91 -52.43
C THR A 85 -19.22 -9.57 -53.81
N GLY A 86 -20.17 -10.35 -54.29
CA GLY A 86 -20.80 -10.08 -55.61
C GLY A 86 -21.46 -11.30 -56.21
N LYS A 87 -21.69 -11.21 -57.53
CA LYS A 87 -22.29 -12.29 -58.32
C LYS A 87 -21.59 -12.38 -59.69
N ASP A 88 -21.36 -13.58 -60.13
CA ASP A 88 -20.73 -13.89 -61.40
C ASP A 88 -21.50 -15.05 -62.07
N GLY A 89 -22.31 -14.70 -63.07
CA GLY A 89 -23.20 -15.65 -63.70
C GLY A 89 -24.20 -16.29 -62.74
N LYS A 90 -24.15 -17.63 -62.62
CA LYS A 90 -24.96 -18.40 -61.66
C LYS A 90 -24.37 -18.46 -60.28
N TRP A 91 -23.14 -17.93 -60.09
CA TRP A 91 -22.43 -18.04 -58.83
C TRP A 91 -22.55 -16.73 -58.02
N THR A 92 -23.01 -16.82 -56.79
CA THR A 92 -22.88 -15.77 -55.82
C THR A 92 -21.55 -15.95 -55.09
N ARG A 93 -20.80 -14.86 -54.99
CA ARG A 93 -19.47 -14.84 -54.37
C ARG A 93 -19.58 -14.44 -52.95
N TYR A 94 -18.92 -15.20 -52.11
CA TYR A 94 -18.81 -14.94 -50.66
C TYR A 94 -17.35 -14.94 -50.25
N ARG A 95 -17.07 -14.33 -49.10
CA ARG A 95 -15.76 -14.43 -48.43
C ARG A 95 -16.01 -14.79 -46.98
N ALA A 96 -15.25 -15.75 -46.46
CA ALA A 96 -15.23 -16.12 -45.06
C ALA A 96 -13.84 -15.85 -44.48
N GLU A 97 -13.80 -15.15 -43.34
CA GLU A 97 -12.60 -15.02 -42.53
C GLU A 97 -12.64 -16.08 -41.45
N LEU A 98 -11.68 -17.00 -41.47
CA LEU A 98 -11.53 -18.08 -40.49
C LEU A 98 -10.44 -17.72 -39.47
N ALA A 99 -10.78 -17.76 -38.19
CA ALA A 99 -9.88 -17.43 -37.09
C ALA A 99 -10.02 -18.46 -35.96
N PRO A 100 -9.07 -18.55 -35.02
CA PRO A 100 -9.22 -19.42 -33.87
C PRO A 100 -10.28 -18.89 -32.90
N SER A 101 -10.89 -19.77 -32.12
CA SER A 101 -11.87 -19.38 -31.10
C SER A 101 -11.29 -18.39 -30.07
N THR A 102 -9.99 -18.46 -29.82
CA THR A 102 -9.27 -17.49 -28.95
C THR A 102 -9.30 -16.05 -29.47
N TRP A 103 -9.61 -15.83 -30.76
CA TRP A 103 -9.83 -14.51 -31.34
C TRP A 103 -10.99 -13.78 -30.63
N LEU A 104 -12.01 -14.49 -30.18
CA LEU A 104 -13.14 -13.91 -29.43
C LEU A 104 -12.68 -13.16 -28.17
N LEU A 105 -11.56 -13.55 -27.58
CA LEU A 105 -10.99 -12.90 -26.41
C LEU A 105 -10.54 -11.47 -26.70
N SER A 106 -10.30 -11.10 -27.95
CA SER A 106 -9.96 -9.73 -28.36
C SER A 106 -11.14 -8.77 -28.20
N HIS A 107 -12.38 -9.29 -28.13
CA HIS A 107 -13.61 -8.52 -27.98
C HIS A 107 -14.12 -8.49 -26.52
N ARG A 108 -13.39 -9.10 -25.60
CA ARG A 108 -13.73 -9.12 -24.17
C ARG A 108 -12.75 -8.26 -23.40
N TYR A 109 -13.19 -7.08 -22.97
CA TYR A 109 -12.40 -6.16 -22.15
C TYR A 109 -12.79 -6.29 -20.69
N ASN A 110 -11.80 -6.35 -19.81
CA ASN A 110 -12.03 -6.52 -18.39
C ASN A 110 -11.12 -5.65 -17.51
N CYS A 111 -11.60 -5.49 -16.25
CA CYS A 111 -10.79 -5.08 -15.11
C CYS A 111 -11.03 -6.12 -14.02
N ARG A 112 -10.01 -6.87 -13.65
CA ARG A 112 -10.11 -7.92 -12.61
C ARG A 112 -8.74 -8.21 -12.00
N ILE A 113 -8.77 -8.81 -10.83
CA ILE A 113 -7.61 -9.05 -10.00
C ILE A 113 -7.45 -10.56 -9.81
N PHE A 114 -6.22 -11.03 -9.99
CA PHE A 114 -5.81 -12.41 -9.69
C PHE A 114 -4.81 -12.37 -8.53
N GLN A 115 -4.99 -13.21 -7.53
CA GLN A 115 -4.14 -13.26 -6.35
C GLN A 115 -3.68 -14.69 -6.06
N ALA A 116 -2.41 -14.82 -5.66
CA ALA A 116 -1.81 -16.09 -5.27
C ALA A 116 -1.99 -17.18 -6.36
N MET A 117 -1.83 -16.80 -7.62
CA MET A 117 -1.99 -17.69 -8.77
C MET A 117 -0.72 -17.71 -9.64
N SER A 118 -0.40 -18.87 -10.18
CA SER A 118 0.65 -19.01 -11.18
C SER A 118 0.21 -18.44 -12.53
N ILE A 119 1.17 -18.04 -13.37
CA ILE A 119 0.87 -17.51 -14.71
C ILE A 119 0.06 -18.51 -15.56
N PRO A 120 0.39 -19.81 -15.61
CA PRO A 120 -0.45 -20.77 -16.32
C PRO A 120 -1.87 -20.86 -15.78
N ASP A 121 -2.07 -20.74 -14.46
CA ASP A 121 -3.42 -20.79 -13.87
C ASP A 121 -4.21 -19.53 -14.21
N ILE A 122 -3.58 -18.36 -14.20
CA ILE A 122 -4.19 -17.10 -14.63
C ILE A 122 -4.63 -17.18 -16.09
N ILE A 123 -3.75 -17.66 -16.98
CA ILE A 123 -4.05 -17.84 -18.41
C ILE A 123 -5.20 -18.83 -18.57
N LYS A 124 -5.15 -19.96 -17.86
CA LYS A 124 -6.21 -20.98 -17.89
C LYS A 124 -7.56 -20.41 -17.48
N GLN A 125 -7.58 -19.64 -16.39
CA GLN A 125 -8.81 -19.01 -15.93
C GLN A 125 -9.32 -18.01 -16.95
N ALA A 126 -8.44 -17.16 -17.54
CA ALA A 126 -8.84 -16.18 -18.54
C ALA A 126 -9.43 -16.85 -19.80
N LEU A 127 -8.84 -17.96 -20.25
CA LEU A 127 -9.35 -18.75 -21.36
C LEU A 127 -10.74 -19.34 -21.04
N THR A 128 -10.87 -19.97 -19.87
CA THR A 128 -12.12 -20.63 -19.44
C THR A 128 -13.24 -19.60 -19.26
N ASP A 129 -12.96 -18.48 -18.59
CA ASP A 129 -13.93 -17.38 -18.40
C ASP A 129 -14.30 -16.74 -19.74
N GLY A 130 -13.41 -16.81 -20.70
CA GLY A 130 -13.60 -16.36 -22.08
C GLY A 130 -14.45 -17.31 -22.93
N GLY A 131 -14.82 -18.48 -22.38
CA GLY A 131 -15.63 -19.47 -23.08
C GLY A 131 -14.83 -20.44 -23.95
N ILE A 132 -13.48 -20.45 -23.80
CA ILE A 132 -12.65 -21.46 -24.48
C ILE A 132 -12.69 -22.76 -23.70
N SER A 133 -13.20 -23.81 -24.33
CA SER A 133 -13.34 -25.12 -23.71
C SER A 133 -11.98 -25.74 -23.36
N SER A 134 -11.91 -26.49 -22.27
CA SER A 134 -10.67 -27.07 -21.76
C SER A 134 -10.01 -28.08 -22.72
N ASP A 135 -10.73 -28.59 -23.68
CA ASP A 135 -10.19 -29.47 -24.74
C ASP A 135 -9.68 -28.68 -25.98
N GLN A 136 -9.84 -27.37 -26.01
CA GLN A 136 -9.37 -26.47 -27.04
C GLN A 136 -8.05 -25.79 -26.70
N PHE A 137 -7.46 -26.06 -25.54
CA PHE A 137 -6.13 -25.60 -25.18
C PHE A 137 -5.39 -26.64 -24.33
N LYS A 138 -4.05 -26.62 -24.42
CA LYS A 138 -3.20 -27.45 -23.56
C LYS A 138 -1.90 -26.73 -23.22
N PHE A 139 -1.43 -26.97 -22.01
CA PHE A 139 -0.12 -26.51 -21.53
C PHE A 139 0.91 -27.66 -21.70
N SER A 140 1.99 -27.37 -22.37
CA SER A 140 3.15 -28.24 -22.56
C SER A 140 4.39 -27.55 -21.98
N LEU A 141 4.31 -27.19 -20.71
CA LEU A 141 5.31 -26.42 -19.98
C LEU A 141 6.29 -27.34 -19.24
N ARG A 142 7.56 -26.95 -19.20
CA ARG A 142 8.64 -27.65 -18.49
C ARG A 142 9.04 -26.92 -17.22
N LYS A 143 8.95 -25.59 -17.22
CA LYS A 143 9.26 -24.78 -16.03
C LYS A 143 8.14 -24.88 -15.02
N SER A 144 8.49 -24.62 -13.77
CA SER A 144 7.53 -24.30 -12.73
C SER A 144 7.41 -22.79 -12.61
N TYR A 145 6.19 -22.32 -12.36
CA TYR A 145 5.86 -20.89 -12.26
C TYR A 145 5.42 -20.56 -10.85
N THR A 146 6.19 -19.70 -10.19
CA THR A 146 5.84 -19.23 -8.84
C THR A 146 4.53 -18.44 -8.90
N PRO A 147 3.60 -18.71 -7.97
CA PRO A 147 2.38 -17.89 -7.89
C PRO A 147 2.70 -16.42 -7.64
N ARG A 148 2.11 -15.54 -8.42
CA ARG A 148 2.17 -14.09 -8.17
C ARG A 148 1.24 -13.72 -7.04
N ASP A 149 1.71 -12.89 -6.13
CA ASP A 149 0.87 -12.36 -5.05
C ASP A 149 -0.32 -11.56 -5.62
N TYR A 150 -0.07 -10.86 -6.73
CA TYR A 150 -1.04 -9.94 -7.32
C TYR A 150 -0.78 -9.75 -8.81
N CYS A 151 -1.81 -9.84 -9.62
CA CYS A 151 -1.76 -9.63 -11.05
C CYS A 151 -3.08 -9.02 -11.51
N VAL A 152 -3.04 -7.89 -12.18
CA VAL A 152 -4.22 -7.13 -12.57
C VAL A 152 -4.36 -7.11 -14.09
N GLN A 153 -5.53 -7.48 -14.55
CA GLN A 153 -6.01 -7.11 -15.88
C GLN A 153 -6.69 -5.75 -15.76
N TYR A 154 -6.22 -4.74 -16.50
CA TYR A 154 -6.77 -3.39 -16.38
C TYR A 154 -7.06 -2.79 -17.74
N ARG A 155 -8.35 -2.63 -18.08
CA ARG A 155 -8.84 -1.97 -19.30
C ARG A 155 -8.19 -2.52 -20.57
N GLU A 156 -7.93 -3.80 -20.60
CA GLU A 156 -7.36 -4.51 -21.75
C GLU A 156 -8.23 -5.71 -22.12
N SER A 157 -8.10 -6.20 -23.36
CA SER A 157 -8.79 -7.40 -23.78
C SER A 157 -8.25 -8.64 -23.09
N ASP A 158 -9.08 -9.69 -22.95
CA ASP A 158 -8.63 -10.97 -22.39
C ASP A 158 -7.46 -11.53 -23.22
N LEU A 159 -7.47 -11.33 -24.54
CA LEU A 159 -6.38 -11.75 -25.44
C LEU A 159 -5.09 -10.98 -25.15
N SER A 160 -5.16 -9.64 -25.06
CA SER A 160 -3.97 -8.82 -24.75
C SER A 160 -3.40 -9.19 -23.38
N PHE A 161 -4.27 -9.41 -22.40
CA PHE A 161 -3.87 -9.80 -21.06
C PHE A 161 -3.05 -11.11 -21.06
N ILE A 162 -3.58 -12.18 -21.66
CA ILE A 162 -2.85 -13.46 -21.69
C ILE A 162 -1.60 -13.38 -22.58
N SER A 163 -1.65 -12.61 -23.69
CA SER A 163 -0.51 -12.45 -24.60
C SER A 163 0.67 -11.81 -23.89
N ARG A 164 0.48 -10.67 -23.21
CA ARG A 164 1.58 -10.01 -22.50
C ARG A 164 2.17 -10.85 -21.38
N LEU A 165 1.33 -11.66 -20.71
CA LEU A 165 1.83 -12.60 -19.68
C LEU A 165 2.67 -13.70 -20.32
N MET A 166 2.21 -14.28 -21.43
CA MET A 166 2.99 -15.29 -22.17
C MET A 166 4.30 -14.71 -22.69
N GLU A 167 4.28 -13.52 -23.28
CA GLU A 167 5.46 -12.80 -23.76
C GLU A 167 6.46 -12.53 -22.63
N GLN A 168 6.00 -12.11 -21.46
CA GLN A 168 6.84 -11.82 -20.30
C GLN A 168 7.59 -13.05 -19.81
N TYR A 169 6.92 -14.20 -19.76
CA TYR A 169 7.48 -15.44 -19.22
C TYR A 169 8.07 -16.35 -20.30
N GLY A 170 8.03 -15.92 -21.56
CA GLY A 170 8.58 -16.66 -22.71
C GLY A 170 7.77 -17.89 -23.07
N ILE A 171 6.48 -17.89 -22.76
CA ILE A 171 5.54 -18.93 -23.17
C ILE A 171 5.10 -18.61 -24.59
N PHE A 172 5.42 -19.47 -25.52
CA PHE A 172 4.93 -19.36 -26.89
C PHE A 172 3.70 -20.22 -27.09
N TYR A 173 2.94 -19.94 -28.14
CA TYR A 173 1.81 -20.78 -28.53
C TYR A 173 1.74 -20.98 -30.04
N PHE A 174 1.10 -22.07 -30.45
CA PHE A 174 0.73 -22.37 -31.83
C PHE A 174 -0.55 -23.21 -31.83
N PHE A 175 -1.08 -23.50 -33.02
CA PHE A 175 -2.32 -24.25 -33.13
C PHE A 175 -2.09 -25.63 -33.76
N GLU A 176 -2.65 -26.63 -33.13
CA GLU A 176 -2.83 -27.95 -33.73
C GLU A 176 -4.25 -28.04 -34.23
N HIS A 177 -4.38 -28.56 -35.46
CA HIS A 177 -5.69 -28.69 -36.10
C HIS A 177 -6.03 -30.14 -36.40
N SER A 178 -7.29 -30.50 -36.17
CA SER A 178 -7.90 -31.74 -36.60
C SER A 178 -9.15 -31.45 -37.45
N GLU A 179 -9.83 -32.50 -37.87
CA GLU A 179 -11.09 -32.33 -38.61
C GLU A 179 -12.18 -31.68 -37.75
N ASP A 180 -12.16 -31.96 -36.45
CA ASP A 180 -13.25 -31.59 -35.53
C ASP A 180 -12.94 -30.35 -34.68
N LYS A 181 -11.66 -29.99 -34.49
CA LYS A 181 -11.28 -28.89 -33.61
C LYS A 181 -9.87 -28.35 -33.90
N HIS A 182 -9.61 -27.20 -33.35
CA HIS A 182 -8.26 -26.66 -33.17
C HIS A 182 -7.93 -26.55 -31.69
N VAL A 183 -6.65 -26.73 -31.37
CA VAL A 183 -6.15 -26.70 -29.99
C VAL A 183 -5.01 -25.70 -29.91
N LEU A 184 -5.13 -24.73 -29.01
CA LEU A 184 -4.07 -23.80 -28.63
C LEU A 184 -3.04 -24.55 -27.78
N VAL A 185 -1.84 -24.74 -28.28
CA VAL A 185 -0.74 -25.39 -27.58
C VAL A 185 0.19 -24.33 -27.03
N MET A 186 0.34 -24.25 -25.74
CA MET A 186 1.24 -23.31 -25.06
C MET A 186 2.46 -24.06 -24.55
N GLY A 187 3.66 -23.60 -24.94
CA GLY A 187 4.93 -24.22 -24.59
C GLY A 187 5.97 -23.23 -24.13
N ASP A 188 6.98 -23.73 -23.42
CA ASP A 188 8.12 -22.93 -22.93
C ASP A 188 9.49 -23.59 -23.21
N ASP A 189 9.47 -24.71 -23.95
CA ASP A 189 10.66 -25.51 -24.23
C ASP A 189 10.62 -26.04 -25.68
N PRO A 190 11.74 -26.05 -26.43
CA PRO A 190 11.79 -26.53 -27.81
C PRO A 190 11.32 -27.97 -28.02
N VAL A 191 11.28 -28.79 -26.99
CA VAL A 191 10.84 -30.20 -27.10
C VAL A 191 9.36 -30.32 -27.52
N VAL A 192 8.57 -29.26 -27.37
CA VAL A 192 7.16 -29.20 -27.74
C VAL A 192 6.99 -29.27 -29.28
N HIS A 193 7.98 -28.80 -30.03
CA HIS A 193 7.97 -28.78 -31.49
C HIS A 193 8.20 -30.17 -32.06
N VAL A 194 7.25 -30.68 -32.80
CA VAL A 194 7.31 -31.97 -33.47
C VAL A 194 7.62 -31.81 -34.96
N PRO A 195 8.10 -32.84 -35.63
CA PRO A 195 8.30 -32.78 -37.09
C PRO A 195 6.98 -32.57 -37.87
N VAL A 196 7.05 -31.90 -38.99
CA VAL A 196 5.91 -31.78 -39.92
C VAL A 196 5.37 -33.14 -40.33
N PRO A 197 4.05 -33.34 -40.47
CA PRO A 197 3.45 -34.60 -40.83
C PRO A 197 3.85 -35.04 -42.24
N GLY A 198 3.77 -36.34 -42.52
CA GLY A 198 4.09 -36.91 -43.84
C GLY A 198 5.57 -36.94 -44.20
N GLY A 199 6.47 -36.71 -43.21
CA GLY A 199 7.94 -36.77 -43.38
C GLY A 199 8.57 -35.38 -43.18
N ALA A 200 9.59 -35.34 -42.30
CA ALA A 200 10.25 -34.11 -41.88
C ALA A 200 11.15 -33.51 -42.97
N THR A 201 11.71 -34.29 -43.85
CA THR A 201 12.67 -33.83 -44.87
C THR A 201 11.91 -33.21 -46.06
N ILE A 202 12.30 -32.01 -46.43
CA ILE A 202 11.78 -31.28 -47.57
C ILE A 202 12.98 -30.86 -48.41
N ILE A 203 12.96 -31.27 -49.70
CA ILE A 203 14.05 -31.01 -50.60
C ILE A 203 13.99 -29.58 -51.15
N TYR A 204 15.16 -29.03 -51.38
CA TYR A 204 15.28 -27.77 -52.14
C TYR A 204 15.41 -28.11 -53.63
N HIS A 205 14.56 -27.54 -54.46
CA HIS A 205 14.56 -27.71 -55.88
C HIS A 205 14.29 -26.36 -56.60
N PRO A 206 15.34 -25.64 -57.02
CA PRO A 206 15.20 -24.32 -57.63
C PRO A 206 14.49 -24.37 -58.98
N PRO A 207 13.83 -23.29 -59.43
CA PRO A 207 13.03 -23.25 -60.65
C PRO A 207 13.85 -23.54 -61.93
N ASP A 208 15.13 -23.30 -61.87
CA ASP A 208 16.04 -23.44 -63.07
C ASP A 208 16.45 -24.88 -63.36
N THR A 209 16.06 -25.81 -62.50
CA THR A 209 16.39 -27.21 -62.75
C THR A 209 15.45 -27.86 -63.77
N THR A 210 16.01 -28.48 -64.77
CA THR A 210 15.23 -29.20 -65.81
C THR A 210 14.63 -30.46 -65.22
N GLY A 211 13.33 -30.41 -64.92
CA GLY A 211 12.55 -31.54 -64.42
C GLY A 211 11.39 -31.00 -63.53
N VAL A 212 10.26 -31.59 -63.71
CA VAL A 212 9.10 -31.28 -62.81
C VAL A 212 9.23 -32.18 -61.58
N SER A 213 9.40 -31.59 -60.42
CA SER A 213 9.31 -32.36 -59.20
C SER A 213 7.86 -32.79 -58.97
N GLU A 214 7.64 -34.09 -58.82
CA GLU A 214 6.32 -34.61 -58.42
C GLU A 214 6.10 -34.49 -56.92
N GLU A 215 7.17 -34.18 -56.13
CA GLU A 215 7.10 -34.03 -54.67
C GLU A 215 7.06 -32.56 -54.26
N GLU A 216 6.35 -32.29 -53.18
CA GLU A 216 6.34 -30.98 -52.51
C GLU A 216 7.80 -30.60 -52.14
N HIS A 217 8.18 -29.36 -52.48
CA HIS A 217 9.57 -28.90 -52.35
C HIS A 217 9.66 -27.42 -51.99
N ILE A 218 10.85 -27.00 -51.58
CA ILE A 218 11.20 -25.59 -51.36
C ILE A 218 11.94 -25.14 -52.64
N HIS A 219 11.41 -24.11 -53.33
CA HIS A 219 12.00 -23.60 -54.55
C HIS A 219 12.81 -22.33 -54.37
N GLU A 220 12.60 -21.59 -53.27
CA GLU A 220 13.45 -20.49 -52.83
C GLU A 220 13.77 -20.62 -51.33
N PHE A 221 15.06 -20.42 -50.99
CA PHE A 221 15.48 -20.38 -49.62
C PHE A 221 16.59 -19.36 -49.45
N ARG A 222 16.39 -18.46 -48.44
CA ARG A 222 17.33 -17.42 -48.06
C ARG A 222 17.66 -17.58 -46.60
N TYR A 223 18.93 -17.46 -46.27
CA TYR A 223 19.38 -17.50 -44.87
C TYR A 223 20.14 -16.23 -44.53
N TYR A 224 19.82 -15.63 -43.43
CA TYR A 224 20.44 -14.40 -42.98
C TYR A 224 20.77 -14.45 -41.50
N GLN A 225 21.79 -13.67 -41.12
CA GLN A 225 22.23 -13.48 -39.76
C GLN A 225 22.40 -11.99 -39.50
N GLY A 226 21.78 -11.51 -38.44
CA GLY A 226 21.84 -10.11 -38.02
C GLY A 226 22.71 -9.95 -36.77
N VAL A 227 22.86 -8.71 -36.32
CA VAL A 227 23.45 -8.37 -35.04
C VAL A 227 22.32 -8.20 -34.03
N ARG A 228 22.49 -8.77 -32.84
CA ARG A 228 21.53 -8.67 -31.74
C ARG A 228 22.26 -8.40 -30.42
N SER A 229 21.55 -7.92 -29.44
CA SER A 229 22.09 -7.74 -28.07
C SER A 229 22.54 -9.08 -27.49
N GLY A 230 23.77 -9.11 -26.98
CA GLY A 230 24.39 -10.32 -26.42
C GLY A 230 24.33 -10.41 -24.90
N ALA A 231 23.70 -9.45 -24.24
CA ALA A 231 23.53 -9.45 -22.78
C ALA A 231 22.20 -8.83 -22.37
N VAL A 232 21.63 -9.36 -21.31
CA VAL A 232 20.46 -8.76 -20.65
C VAL A 232 20.76 -8.68 -19.17
N LYS A 233 20.52 -7.52 -18.61
CA LYS A 233 20.60 -7.26 -17.18
C LYS A 233 19.27 -6.67 -16.71
N LEU A 234 18.67 -7.32 -15.75
CA LEU A 234 17.45 -6.85 -15.07
C LEU A 234 17.81 -6.48 -13.65
N TRP A 235 17.03 -5.54 -13.10
CA TRP A 235 17.17 -5.14 -11.70
C TRP A 235 15.80 -4.89 -11.10
N ASP A 236 15.64 -5.24 -9.81
CA ASP A 236 14.42 -4.94 -9.07
C ASP A 236 14.72 -4.57 -7.62
N PHE A 237 13.68 -4.19 -6.87
CA PHE A 237 13.77 -3.73 -5.49
C PHE A 237 12.68 -4.38 -4.63
N ASP A 238 13.10 -5.15 -3.62
CA ASP A 238 12.21 -5.68 -2.58
C ASP A 238 12.25 -4.80 -1.34
N PHE A 239 11.17 -4.08 -1.07
CA PHE A 239 11.07 -3.23 0.12
C PHE A 239 11.14 -4.03 1.43
N LYS A 240 10.82 -5.33 1.41
CA LYS A 240 10.95 -6.22 2.58
C LYS A 240 12.41 -6.58 2.85
N LYS A 241 13.23 -6.53 1.82
CA LYS A 241 14.65 -6.86 1.87
C LYS A 241 15.48 -5.79 1.13
N PRO A 242 15.45 -4.54 1.59
CA PRO A 242 15.97 -3.39 0.83
C PRO A 242 17.47 -3.45 0.55
N ARG A 243 18.19 -4.35 1.20
CA ARG A 243 19.63 -4.57 0.98
C ARG A 243 19.93 -5.78 0.10
N LEU A 244 18.90 -6.51 -0.31
CA LEU A 244 19.07 -7.66 -1.21
C LEU A 244 19.43 -7.14 -2.61
N ASN A 245 20.51 -7.68 -3.16
CA ASN A 245 20.87 -7.43 -4.54
C ASN A 245 20.01 -8.31 -5.45
N LEU A 246 19.06 -7.69 -6.14
CA LEU A 246 18.19 -8.34 -7.12
C LEU A 246 18.66 -8.11 -8.56
N GLY A 247 19.95 -7.91 -8.79
CA GLY A 247 20.52 -7.85 -10.12
C GLY A 247 20.63 -9.25 -10.75
N ALA A 248 20.00 -9.45 -11.90
CA ALA A 248 20.09 -10.65 -12.72
C ALA A 248 20.75 -10.32 -14.06
N GLU A 249 21.82 -11.03 -14.43
CA GLU A 249 22.54 -10.78 -15.67
C GLU A 249 22.85 -12.08 -16.41
N VAL A 250 22.46 -12.14 -17.67
CA VAL A 250 22.74 -13.28 -18.57
C VAL A 250 23.41 -12.76 -19.84
N LYS A 251 24.46 -13.46 -20.29
CA LYS A 251 25.25 -13.09 -21.46
C LYS A 251 25.47 -14.29 -22.39
N VAL A 252 25.49 -14.03 -23.70
CA VAL A 252 25.99 -15.01 -24.65
C VAL A 252 27.52 -15.10 -24.55
N LYS A 253 28.06 -16.26 -24.93
CA LYS A 253 29.49 -16.49 -24.89
C LYS A 253 30.20 -15.61 -25.94
N GLY A 254 31.03 -14.70 -25.50
CA GLY A 254 31.94 -13.93 -26.34
C GLY A 254 31.63 -12.43 -26.56
N ASP A 255 30.43 -11.96 -26.46
CA ASP A 255 30.16 -10.53 -26.69
C ASP A 255 29.07 -9.96 -25.78
N GLY A 256 29.50 -9.23 -24.76
CA GLY A 256 28.63 -8.49 -23.87
C GLY A 256 28.59 -6.98 -24.12
N LYS A 257 29.11 -6.49 -25.26
CA LYS A 257 29.18 -5.05 -25.54
C LYS A 257 27.82 -4.46 -25.85
N LEU A 258 26.98 -5.22 -26.55
CA LEU A 258 25.60 -4.84 -26.83
C LEU A 258 24.73 -5.48 -25.77
N GLY A 259 24.26 -4.70 -24.81
CA GLY A 259 23.43 -5.18 -23.71
C GLY A 259 22.13 -4.37 -23.57
N ILE A 260 21.15 -5.05 -23.00
CA ILE A 260 19.90 -4.45 -22.58
C ILE A 260 19.96 -4.38 -21.05
N TYR A 261 19.66 -3.23 -20.48
CA TYR A 261 19.40 -3.02 -19.06
C TYR A 261 17.97 -2.55 -18.89
N ASP A 262 17.24 -3.19 -17.97
CA ASP A 262 15.84 -2.87 -17.73
C ASP A 262 15.54 -2.86 -16.22
N TYR A 263 14.65 -1.92 -15.82
CA TYR A 263 14.14 -1.73 -14.48
C TYR A 263 12.73 -1.14 -14.54
N PRO A 264 11.78 -1.66 -13.77
CA PRO A 264 11.86 -2.82 -12.89
C PRO A 264 11.86 -4.15 -13.65
N GLY A 265 12.52 -5.16 -13.07
CA GLY A 265 12.59 -6.50 -13.63
C GLY A 265 11.37 -7.37 -13.33
N GLU A 266 10.54 -6.95 -12.38
CA GLU A 266 9.27 -7.58 -11.97
C GLU A 266 9.43 -8.95 -11.32
N TYR A 267 10.43 -9.07 -10.45
CA TYR A 267 10.67 -10.27 -9.63
C TYR A 267 11.20 -9.90 -8.25
N LEU A 268 10.94 -10.77 -7.27
CA LEU A 268 11.40 -10.59 -5.89
C LEU A 268 12.35 -11.71 -5.44
N VAL A 269 12.66 -12.65 -6.32
CA VAL A 269 13.54 -13.79 -6.07
C VAL A 269 14.59 -13.84 -7.16
N SER A 270 15.87 -13.96 -6.77
CA SER A 270 17.01 -13.93 -7.71
C SER A 270 16.93 -14.99 -8.81
N ASP A 271 16.46 -16.20 -8.49
CA ASP A 271 16.34 -17.28 -9.48
C ASP A 271 15.30 -16.94 -10.55
N GLU A 272 14.18 -16.35 -10.15
CA GLU A 272 13.16 -15.87 -11.10
C GLU A 272 13.72 -14.75 -11.99
N GLY A 273 14.50 -13.83 -11.39
CA GLY A 273 15.18 -12.79 -12.15
C GLY A 273 16.14 -13.33 -13.19
N ASN A 274 16.91 -14.36 -12.84
CA ASN A 274 17.81 -15.03 -13.78
C ASN A 274 17.05 -15.73 -14.91
N ASP A 275 15.92 -16.35 -14.60
CA ASP A 275 15.08 -17.00 -15.61
C ASP A 275 14.44 -15.97 -16.55
N LEU A 276 13.95 -14.84 -16.03
CA LEU A 276 13.40 -13.77 -16.84
C LEU A 276 14.47 -13.10 -17.72
N ALA A 277 15.67 -12.87 -17.17
CA ALA A 277 16.78 -12.34 -17.93
C ALA A 277 17.20 -13.30 -19.07
N LYS A 278 17.16 -14.62 -18.81
CA LYS A 278 17.41 -15.64 -19.83
C LYS A 278 16.35 -15.65 -20.90
N VAL A 279 15.06 -15.61 -20.52
CA VAL A 279 13.94 -15.53 -21.47
C VAL A 279 14.08 -14.29 -22.35
N ARG A 280 14.40 -13.14 -21.76
CA ARG A 280 14.59 -11.89 -22.49
C ARG A 280 15.76 -11.95 -23.46
N LEU A 281 16.86 -12.59 -23.06
CA LEU A 281 18.00 -12.80 -23.95
C LEU A 281 17.63 -13.73 -25.12
N GLU A 282 16.99 -14.87 -24.84
CA GLU A 282 16.51 -15.81 -25.85
C GLU A 282 15.54 -15.13 -26.83
N GLU A 283 14.63 -14.28 -26.35
CA GLU A 283 13.72 -13.48 -27.18
C GLU A 283 14.48 -12.62 -28.20
N VAL A 284 15.47 -11.86 -27.73
CA VAL A 284 16.28 -10.99 -28.58
C VAL A 284 17.14 -11.81 -29.56
N GLN A 285 17.56 -13.00 -29.16
CA GLN A 285 18.39 -13.89 -29.97
C GLN A 285 17.58 -14.75 -30.96
N THR A 286 16.26 -14.88 -30.80
CA THR A 286 15.38 -15.70 -31.64
C THR A 286 15.60 -15.42 -33.13
N THR A 287 15.75 -14.14 -33.52
CA THR A 287 15.93 -13.72 -34.91
C THR A 287 17.38 -13.39 -35.28
N LEU A 288 18.35 -13.84 -34.45
CA LEU A 288 19.79 -13.67 -34.76
C LEU A 288 20.15 -14.36 -36.05
N LYS A 289 19.61 -15.56 -36.25
CA LYS A 289 19.78 -16.41 -37.42
C LYS A 289 18.40 -16.87 -37.88
N SER A 290 18.05 -16.58 -39.13
CA SER A 290 16.74 -16.91 -39.66
C SER A 290 16.84 -17.36 -41.10
N GLY A 291 15.90 -18.17 -41.51
CA GLY A 291 15.66 -18.55 -42.90
C GLY A 291 14.30 -18.07 -43.36
N ALA A 292 14.17 -17.79 -44.61
CA ALA A 292 12.90 -17.53 -45.27
C ALA A 292 12.89 -18.19 -46.65
N GLY A 293 11.75 -18.61 -47.12
CA GLY A 293 11.66 -19.27 -48.40
C GLY A 293 10.26 -19.33 -48.96
N GLU A 294 10.18 -19.84 -50.22
CA GLU A 294 8.94 -20.11 -50.92
C GLU A 294 8.85 -21.61 -51.22
N SER A 295 7.64 -22.15 -51.16
CA SER A 295 7.41 -23.59 -51.28
C SER A 295 5.99 -23.88 -51.79
N ASP A 296 5.83 -25.04 -52.42
CA ASP A 296 4.54 -25.65 -52.75
C ASP A 296 4.13 -26.70 -51.68
N CYS A 297 4.94 -26.88 -50.64
CA CYS A 297 4.71 -27.89 -49.59
C CYS A 297 3.55 -27.45 -48.68
N ARG A 298 2.40 -28.14 -48.78
CA ARG A 298 1.19 -27.87 -48.02
C ARG A 298 1.31 -28.26 -46.52
N ARG A 299 2.37 -29.00 -46.15
CA ARG A 299 2.63 -29.53 -44.79
C ARG A 299 3.39 -28.60 -43.88
N LEU A 300 3.87 -27.44 -44.41
CA LEU A 300 4.55 -26.45 -43.57
C LEU A 300 3.57 -25.79 -42.60
N ILE A 301 3.82 -25.96 -41.32
CA ILE A 301 2.96 -25.55 -40.20
C ILE A 301 3.82 -24.82 -39.18
N PRO A 302 3.53 -23.61 -38.76
CA PRO A 302 4.24 -22.95 -37.67
C PRO A 302 4.18 -23.75 -36.37
N GLY A 303 5.30 -23.76 -35.65
CA GLY A 303 5.43 -24.57 -34.44
C GLY A 303 5.92 -25.99 -34.69
N TYR A 304 6.10 -26.38 -35.96
CA TYR A 304 6.63 -27.68 -36.38
C TYR A 304 8.02 -27.55 -36.96
N ARG A 305 8.77 -28.65 -36.94
CA ARG A 305 10.13 -28.70 -37.44
C ARG A 305 10.16 -29.39 -38.83
N PHE A 306 11.05 -28.91 -39.68
CA PHE A 306 11.40 -29.59 -40.93
C PHE A 306 12.91 -29.64 -41.16
N THR A 307 13.37 -30.57 -41.91
CA THR A 307 14.78 -30.69 -42.37
C THR A 307 14.87 -30.23 -43.78
N LEU A 308 15.62 -29.15 -44.03
CA LEU A 308 16.01 -28.74 -45.39
C LEU A 308 17.08 -29.68 -45.92
N ASP A 309 16.91 -30.17 -47.12
CA ASP A 309 17.88 -31.04 -47.81
C ASP A 309 18.11 -30.57 -49.24
N GLN A 310 19.26 -30.91 -49.78
CA GLN A 310 19.71 -30.60 -51.13
C GLN A 310 19.87 -29.10 -51.44
N TYR A 311 19.99 -28.26 -50.40
CA TYR A 311 20.35 -26.88 -50.63
C TYR A 311 21.84 -26.78 -50.99
N ASN A 312 22.20 -25.84 -51.85
CA ASN A 312 23.53 -25.67 -52.42
C ASN A 312 24.64 -25.41 -51.38
N ARG A 313 24.29 -24.94 -50.23
CA ARG A 313 25.18 -24.69 -49.08
C ARG A 313 24.93 -25.75 -48.01
N SER A 314 25.87 -26.69 -47.89
CA SER A 314 25.70 -27.92 -47.11
C SER A 314 25.47 -27.67 -45.62
N ASP A 315 26.09 -26.63 -45.03
CA ASP A 315 25.90 -26.28 -43.60
C ASP A 315 24.48 -25.76 -43.27
N LEU A 316 23.70 -25.43 -44.28
CA LEU A 316 22.31 -25.05 -44.17
C LEU A 316 21.33 -26.21 -44.38
N ASN A 317 21.81 -27.38 -44.81
CA ASN A 317 21.01 -28.61 -44.86
C ASN A 317 20.88 -29.16 -43.45
N ARG A 318 19.90 -28.66 -42.72
CA ARG A 318 19.70 -28.96 -41.30
C ARG A 318 18.24 -28.82 -40.91
N GLU A 319 17.92 -29.10 -39.63
CA GLU A 319 16.61 -28.97 -39.09
C GLU A 319 16.30 -27.49 -38.74
N TYR A 320 15.10 -27.04 -39.06
CA TYR A 320 14.56 -25.70 -38.80
C TYR A 320 13.20 -25.80 -38.12
N LEU A 321 12.91 -24.81 -37.29
CA LEU A 321 11.59 -24.57 -36.74
C LEU A 321 10.86 -23.52 -37.59
N LEU A 322 9.68 -23.86 -38.05
CA LEU A 322 8.80 -22.90 -38.74
C LEU A 322 8.19 -21.92 -37.74
N ILE A 323 8.41 -20.64 -37.98
CA ILE A 323 7.89 -19.59 -37.08
C ILE A 323 6.68 -18.87 -37.70
N ARG A 324 6.63 -18.75 -39.01
CA ARG A 324 5.48 -18.13 -39.74
C ARG A 324 5.32 -18.78 -41.10
N VAL A 325 4.09 -18.91 -41.55
CA VAL A 325 3.77 -19.34 -42.90
C VAL A 325 2.59 -18.51 -43.44
N SER A 326 2.76 -17.97 -44.63
CA SER A 326 1.71 -17.33 -45.43
C SER A 326 1.35 -18.23 -46.57
N HIS A 327 0.09 -18.56 -46.70
CA HIS A 327 -0.42 -19.48 -47.71
C HIS A 327 -1.25 -18.76 -48.75
N SER A 328 -1.17 -19.18 -49.98
CA SER A 328 -2.11 -18.78 -51.02
C SER A 328 -2.47 -19.97 -51.91
N GLY A 329 -3.66 -19.97 -52.39
CA GLY A 329 -4.09 -21.00 -53.35
C GLY A 329 -5.33 -20.64 -54.13
N SER A 330 -5.47 -21.21 -55.29
CA SER A 330 -6.63 -21.03 -56.16
C SER A 330 -7.06 -22.33 -56.85
N GLN A 331 -8.33 -22.49 -57.08
CA GLN A 331 -8.93 -23.59 -57.84
C GLN A 331 -10.15 -23.09 -58.66
N SER A 332 -9.92 -22.25 -59.60
CA SER A 332 -10.98 -21.63 -60.40
C SER A 332 -11.82 -22.61 -61.21
N GLN A 333 -11.30 -23.82 -61.49
CA GLN A 333 -12.01 -24.88 -62.20
C GLN A 333 -13.29 -25.37 -61.52
N VAL A 334 -13.48 -25.13 -60.23
CA VAL A 334 -14.72 -25.50 -59.51
C VAL A 334 -15.95 -24.73 -60.01
N LEU A 335 -15.75 -23.64 -60.70
CA LEU A 335 -16.83 -22.81 -61.28
C LEU A 335 -17.31 -23.35 -62.61
N GLY A 336 -16.66 -24.34 -63.18
CA GLY A 336 -16.98 -24.95 -64.47
C GLY A 336 -16.43 -24.18 -65.73
N ALA A 337 -16.55 -24.79 -66.87
CA ALA A 337 -15.93 -24.27 -68.08
C ALA A 337 -16.46 -22.92 -68.55
N ASP A 338 -17.65 -22.49 -68.14
CA ASP A 338 -18.31 -21.27 -68.60
C ASP A 338 -17.69 -19.98 -68.02
N THR A 339 -16.92 -20.11 -66.92
CA THR A 339 -16.25 -18.98 -66.24
C THR A 339 -14.72 -19.12 -66.20
N ALA A 340 -14.22 -20.22 -66.72
CA ALA A 340 -12.79 -20.49 -66.76
C ALA A 340 -12.15 -19.73 -67.95
N GLY A 341 -11.81 -18.47 -67.71
CA GLY A 341 -10.84 -17.77 -68.52
C GLY A 341 -9.52 -18.51 -68.40
N LYS A 342 -9.03 -19.11 -69.43
CA LYS A 342 -7.72 -19.72 -69.68
C LYS A 342 -7.10 -20.28 -68.37
N GLY A 343 -7.64 -21.43 -67.93
CA GLY A 343 -7.40 -21.95 -66.64
C GLY A 343 -5.97 -22.40 -66.40
N GLU A 344 -5.31 -21.74 -65.51
CA GLU A 344 -4.28 -22.38 -64.71
C GLU A 344 -4.97 -23.40 -63.79
N GLY A 345 -4.33 -24.55 -63.64
CA GLY A 345 -4.81 -25.58 -62.72
C GLY A 345 -4.82 -25.10 -61.27
N THR A 346 -5.10 -26.00 -60.36
CA THR A 346 -4.98 -25.71 -58.94
C THR A 346 -3.56 -25.28 -58.62
N VAL A 347 -3.41 -24.10 -58.02
CA VAL A 347 -2.13 -23.55 -57.58
C VAL A 347 -2.14 -23.46 -56.07
N TYR A 348 -1.06 -23.90 -55.44
CA TYR A 348 -0.75 -23.66 -54.06
C TYR A 348 0.66 -23.15 -53.93
N GLN A 349 0.86 -22.14 -53.13
CA GLN A 349 2.16 -21.59 -52.78
C GLN A 349 2.14 -21.09 -51.36
N ASN A 350 3.28 -21.17 -50.69
CA ASN A 350 3.48 -20.53 -49.40
C ASN A 350 4.81 -19.81 -49.32
N ASN A 351 4.83 -18.79 -48.46
CA ASN A 351 6.04 -18.13 -48.00
C ASN A 351 6.21 -18.46 -46.54
N PHE A 352 7.40 -18.87 -46.15
CA PHE A 352 7.67 -19.27 -44.77
C PHE A 352 8.87 -18.56 -44.20
N GLU A 353 8.83 -18.40 -42.87
CA GLU A 353 9.96 -17.97 -42.05
C GLU A 353 10.31 -19.10 -41.06
N CYS A 354 11.61 -19.29 -40.85
CA CYS A 354 12.09 -20.32 -39.92
C CYS A 354 13.35 -19.87 -39.21
N ILE A 355 13.65 -20.57 -38.12
CA ILE A 355 14.90 -20.44 -37.39
C ILE A 355 15.54 -21.83 -37.26
N PRO A 356 16.88 -21.93 -37.07
CA PRO A 356 17.50 -23.20 -36.72
C PRO A 356 16.85 -23.84 -35.50
N SER A 357 16.61 -25.16 -35.55
CA SER A 357 15.88 -25.86 -34.45
C SER A 357 16.59 -25.89 -33.11
N ASP A 358 17.90 -25.57 -33.10
CA ASP A 358 18.71 -25.42 -31.91
C ASP A 358 18.61 -24.04 -31.24
N VAL A 359 17.85 -23.11 -31.85
CA VAL A 359 17.53 -21.80 -31.30
C VAL A 359 16.21 -21.89 -30.55
N SER A 360 16.22 -21.52 -29.26
CA SER A 360 15.00 -21.42 -28.47
C SER A 360 14.14 -20.28 -28.95
N PHE A 361 12.96 -20.58 -29.46
CA PHE A 361 11.99 -19.54 -29.81
C PHE A 361 11.38 -18.93 -28.54
N ARG A 362 11.35 -17.60 -28.50
CA ARG A 362 10.59 -16.85 -27.49
C ARG A 362 9.75 -15.78 -28.20
N PRO A 363 8.50 -15.57 -27.78
CA PRO A 363 7.67 -14.52 -28.36
C PRO A 363 8.27 -13.14 -28.04
N ALA A 364 8.21 -12.25 -29.02
CA ALA A 364 8.60 -10.86 -28.80
C ALA A 364 7.58 -10.15 -27.91
N ARG A 365 8.06 -9.27 -27.03
CA ARG A 365 7.18 -8.43 -26.18
C ARG A 365 6.58 -7.29 -27.01
N VAL A 366 5.50 -7.56 -27.69
CA VAL A 366 4.80 -6.61 -28.56
C VAL A 366 3.47 -6.13 -28.00
N THR A 367 2.89 -6.87 -27.07
CA THR A 367 1.62 -6.50 -26.45
C THR A 367 1.83 -5.42 -25.39
N PRO A 368 1.22 -4.25 -25.53
CA PRO A 368 1.37 -3.17 -24.57
C PRO A 368 0.89 -3.57 -23.17
N ARG A 369 1.66 -3.22 -22.15
CA ARG A 369 1.18 -3.31 -20.77
C ARG A 369 0.20 -2.18 -20.48
N PRO A 370 -0.83 -2.45 -19.70
CA PRO A 370 -1.69 -1.38 -19.22
C PRO A 370 -0.91 -0.50 -18.22
N ALA A 371 -1.07 0.81 -18.35
CA ALA A 371 -0.49 1.77 -17.43
C ALA A 371 -1.58 2.68 -16.87
N ILE A 372 -1.58 2.86 -15.57
CA ILE A 372 -2.48 3.77 -14.87
C ILE A 372 -1.75 5.10 -14.70
N SER A 373 -2.12 6.09 -15.49
CA SER A 373 -1.42 7.38 -15.59
C SER A 373 -1.74 8.39 -14.50
N GLY A 374 -2.62 8.08 -13.56
CA GLY A 374 -3.01 9.00 -12.50
C GLY A 374 -3.52 8.28 -11.26
N PRO A 375 -3.75 9.01 -10.16
CA PRO A 375 -4.27 8.43 -8.94
C PRO A 375 -5.71 7.93 -9.13
N GLN A 376 -6.05 6.93 -8.32
CA GLN A 376 -7.40 6.42 -8.16
C GLN A 376 -7.77 6.46 -6.69
N THR A 377 -9.05 6.29 -6.37
CA THR A 377 -9.45 6.05 -5.00
C THR A 377 -9.91 4.60 -4.81
N ALA A 378 -9.81 4.15 -3.56
CA ALA A 378 -10.25 2.83 -3.15
C ALA A 378 -10.70 2.87 -1.71
N ILE A 379 -11.54 1.91 -1.33
CA ILE A 379 -12.01 1.78 0.05
C ILE A 379 -11.19 0.72 0.77
N VAL A 380 -10.80 1.02 2.01
CA VAL A 380 -10.06 0.06 2.86
C VAL A 380 -11.01 -1.00 3.36
N TYR A 381 -10.61 -2.26 3.22
CA TYR A 381 -11.36 -3.42 3.69
C TYR A 381 -10.50 -4.37 4.54
N GLY A 382 -11.17 -5.26 5.25
CA GLY A 382 -10.55 -6.27 6.10
C GLY A 382 -11.56 -7.28 6.63
N PRO A 383 -11.18 -8.12 7.60
CA PRO A 383 -12.05 -9.13 8.18
C PRO A 383 -13.26 -8.50 8.86
N LYS A 384 -14.38 -9.22 8.80
CA LYS A 384 -15.63 -8.78 9.40
C LYS A 384 -15.49 -8.59 10.91
N GLY A 385 -15.83 -7.39 11.41
CA GLY A 385 -15.78 -7.04 12.82
C GLY A 385 -14.45 -6.46 13.29
N GLU A 386 -13.49 -6.26 12.39
CA GLU A 386 -12.31 -5.46 12.63
C GLU A 386 -12.53 -4.01 12.19
N GLU A 387 -11.84 -3.08 12.85
CA GLU A 387 -11.82 -1.66 12.48
C GLU A 387 -10.48 -1.26 11.85
N ILE A 388 -9.42 -1.96 12.23
CA ILE A 388 -8.06 -1.74 11.75
C ILE A 388 -7.50 -3.09 11.35
N TYR A 389 -7.08 -3.21 10.10
CA TYR A 389 -6.48 -4.44 9.60
C TYR A 389 -5.20 -4.11 8.84
N THR A 390 -4.08 -4.46 9.43
CA THR A 390 -2.75 -4.13 8.91
C THR A 390 -1.76 -5.26 9.17
N ASP A 391 -0.69 -5.30 8.40
CA ASP A 391 0.44 -6.19 8.62
C ASP A 391 1.60 -5.48 9.36
N GLU A 392 2.71 -6.19 9.49
CA GLU A 392 3.92 -5.70 10.19
C GLU A 392 4.57 -4.47 9.55
N TYR A 393 4.27 -4.18 8.28
CA TYR A 393 4.77 -3.01 7.54
C TYR A 393 3.78 -1.84 7.52
N GLY A 394 2.67 -1.95 8.23
CA GLY A 394 1.63 -0.93 8.21
C GLY A 394 0.84 -0.87 6.91
N ARG A 395 0.84 -1.96 6.11
CA ARG A 395 0.08 -2.07 4.88
C ARG A 395 -1.37 -2.39 5.17
N VAL A 396 -2.24 -2.03 4.25
CA VAL A 396 -3.68 -2.31 4.34
C VAL A 396 -4.20 -2.99 3.08
N LYS A 397 -5.42 -3.49 3.15
CA LYS A 397 -6.14 -4.06 2.02
C LYS A 397 -7.19 -3.08 1.55
N VAL A 398 -7.38 -3.02 0.23
CA VAL A 398 -8.36 -2.11 -0.38
C VAL A 398 -9.21 -2.82 -1.43
N GLN A 399 -10.34 -2.25 -1.78
CA GLN A 399 -11.07 -2.60 -2.98
C GLN A 399 -11.22 -1.39 -3.87
N PHE A 400 -10.77 -1.52 -5.12
CA PHE A 400 -10.93 -0.50 -6.14
C PHE A 400 -12.39 -0.43 -6.62
N HIS A 401 -12.86 0.77 -6.99
CA HIS A 401 -14.23 0.96 -7.46
C HIS A 401 -14.58 0.18 -8.73
N TRP A 402 -13.59 -0.11 -9.57
CA TRP A 402 -13.75 -0.92 -10.77
C TRP A 402 -13.73 -2.43 -10.51
N ASP A 403 -13.27 -2.87 -9.34
CA ASP A 403 -13.25 -4.29 -9.00
C ASP A 403 -14.64 -4.78 -8.59
N ARG A 404 -15.37 -5.27 -9.59
CA ARG A 404 -16.73 -5.81 -9.42
C ARG A 404 -16.77 -7.25 -8.96
N LEU A 405 -15.63 -7.93 -8.84
CA LEU A 405 -15.52 -9.32 -8.37
C LEU A 405 -15.06 -9.41 -6.92
N GLY A 406 -14.53 -8.33 -6.37
CA GLY A 406 -14.13 -8.21 -4.97
C GLY A 406 -15.30 -8.38 -4.03
N LYS A 407 -15.05 -8.95 -2.85
CA LYS A 407 -16.07 -9.32 -1.87
C LYS A 407 -16.13 -8.38 -0.68
N GLN A 408 -15.40 -7.25 -0.74
CA GLN A 408 -15.34 -6.27 0.33
C GLN A 408 -14.80 -6.89 1.63
N ASP A 409 -13.78 -7.70 1.51
CA ASP A 409 -13.15 -8.43 2.60
C ASP A 409 -11.61 -8.31 2.56
N GLU A 410 -10.92 -9.06 3.42
CA GLU A 410 -9.46 -9.10 3.49
C GLU A 410 -8.79 -9.72 2.25
N LYS A 411 -9.58 -10.20 1.29
CA LYS A 411 -9.10 -10.78 0.03
C LYS A 411 -9.30 -9.88 -1.17
N SER A 412 -9.79 -8.67 -0.98
CA SER A 412 -10.11 -7.74 -2.08
C SER A 412 -8.87 -7.23 -2.81
N SER A 413 -7.69 -7.20 -2.16
CA SER A 413 -6.43 -6.82 -2.83
C SER A 413 -5.22 -7.54 -2.24
N CYS A 414 -4.03 -7.29 -2.81
CA CYS A 414 -2.76 -7.50 -2.12
C CYS A 414 -2.64 -6.56 -0.90
N TRP A 415 -1.60 -6.74 -0.10
CA TRP A 415 -1.19 -5.78 0.90
C TRP A 415 -0.61 -4.53 0.24
N VAL A 416 -1.26 -3.38 0.40
CA VAL A 416 -0.87 -2.11 -0.21
C VAL A 416 -0.10 -1.26 0.81
N ARG A 417 1.08 -0.78 0.43
CA ARG A 417 1.91 0.10 1.26
C ARG A 417 1.22 1.45 1.44
N VAL A 418 1.41 2.04 2.63
CA VAL A 418 0.84 3.35 2.97
C VAL A 418 1.96 4.35 3.17
N SER A 419 1.94 5.43 2.41
CA SER A 419 2.83 6.57 2.62
C SER A 419 2.54 7.22 3.97
N GLN A 420 3.59 7.55 4.70
CA GLN A 420 3.54 8.23 5.99
C GLN A 420 4.22 9.60 5.86
N LEU A 421 3.83 10.55 6.70
CA LEU A 421 4.45 11.89 6.70
C LEU A 421 5.96 11.83 7.01
N TRP A 422 6.36 10.85 7.80
CA TRP A 422 7.75 10.63 8.19
C TRP A 422 7.95 9.17 8.55
N ALA A 423 8.99 8.52 7.99
CA ALA A 423 9.23 7.09 8.19
C ALA A 423 10.74 6.84 8.39
N GLY A 424 11.15 6.55 9.60
CA GLY A 424 12.51 6.20 9.97
C GLY A 424 12.58 4.85 10.69
N GLN A 425 13.77 4.46 11.08
CA GLN A 425 14.02 3.19 11.76
C GLN A 425 13.51 3.23 13.21
N GLY A 426 12.26 2.85 13.43
CA GLY A 426 11.62 2.84 14.74
C GLY A 426 11.15 4.22 15.21
N TRP A 427 11.10 5.21 14.32
CA TRP A 427 10.61 6.57 14.60
C TRP A 427 9.93 7.16 13.37
N GLY A 428 9.07 8.16 13.58
CA GLY A 428 8.32 8.83 12.51
C GLY A 428 6.86 9.07 12.88
N ALA A 429 6.04 9.34 11.86
CA ALA A 429 4.60 9.50 11.98
C ALA A 429 3.92 8.26 11.38
N MET A 430 2.94 7.71 12.08
CA MET A 430 2.25 6.50 11.63
C MET A 430 0.73 6.65 11.77
N PHE A 431 0.06 6.71 10.63
CA PHE A 431 -1.40 6.80 10.54
C PHE A 431 -1.92 5.67 9.64
N ILE A 432 -2.43 4.62 10.25
CA ILE A 432 -2.97 3.47 9.51
C ILE A 432 -4.39 3.78 9.05
N PRO A 433 -4.70 3.70 7.75
CA PRO A 433 -6.07 3.83 7.28
C PRO A 433 -6.94 2.73 7.84
N ARG A 434 -8.15 3.08 8.30
CA ARG A 434 -9.09 2.14 8.89
C ARG A 434 -10.08 1.62 7.85
N ILE A 435 -10.67 0.47 8.15
CA ILE A 435 -11.71 -0.13 7.32
C ILE A 435 -12.84 0.88 7.10
N GLY A 436 -13.29 1.02 5.85
CA GLY A 436 -14.30 1.97 5.42
C GLY A 436 -13.76 3.35 5.00
N GLN A 437 -12.50 3.66 5.26
CA GLN A 437 -11.91 4.92 4.81
C GLN A 437 -11.56 4.88 3.32
N GLU A 438 -11.75 6.00 2.65
CA GLU A 438 -11.34 6.20 1.27
C GLU A 438 -9.90 6.68 1.20
N VAL A 439 -9.09 6.00 0.38
CA VAL A 439 -7.67 6.26 0.20
C VAL A 439 -7.35 6.60 -1.24
N ILE A 440 -6.36 7.45 -1.44
CA ILE A 440 -5.79 7.75 -2.76
C ILE A 440 -4.71 6.72 -3.03
N VAL A 441 -4.81 6.05 -4.17
CA VAL A 441 -3.87 5.01 -4.60
C VAL A 441 -3.20 5.45 -5.89
N GLU A 442 -1.90 5.41 -5.91
CA GLU A 442 -1.05 5.56 -7.08
C GLU A 442 -0.38 4.23 -7.39
N PHE A 443 0.30 4.16 -8.52
CA PHE A 443 0.88 2.93 -9.03
C PHE A 443 2.33 3.19 -9.40
N MET A 444 3.25 2.38 -8.86
CA MET A 444 4.67 2.50 -9.15
C MET A 444 4.90 2.29 -10.65
N GLU A 445 5.57 3.23 -11.33
CA GLU A 445 5.76 3.21 -12.79
C GLU A 445 4.44 3.08 -13.59
N GLY A 446 3.29 3.38 -12.96
CA GLY A 446 1.98 3.18 -13.58
C GLY A 446 1.52 1.72 -13.62
N ASP A 447 2.26 0.78 -13.04
CA ASP A 447 1.96 -0.64 -13.06
C ASP A 447 0.77 -0.97 -12.14
N PRO A 448 -0.36 -1.47 -12.70
CA PRO A 448 -1.51 -1.89 -11.89
C PRO A 448 -1.19 -2.92 -10.80
N ASP A 449 -0.12 -3.69 -10.96
CA ASP A 449 0.30 -4.72 -10.02
C ASP A 449 1.06 -4.13 -8.81
N GLN A 450 1.43 -2.83 -8.84
CA GLN A 450 2.26 -2.16 -7.85
C GLN A 450 1.57 -0.95 -7.20
N PRO A 451 0.41 -1.15 -6.54
CA PRO A 451 -0.31 -0.05 -5.90
C PRO A 451 0.40 0.45 -4.64
N ILE A 452 0.31 1.77 -4.40
CA ILE A 452 0.77 2.44 -3.18
C ILE A 452 -0.24 3.50 -2.76
N ILE A 453 -0.60 3.55 -1.47
CA ILE A 453 -1.48 4.59 -0.93
C ILE A 453 -0.65 5.82 -0.63
N THR A 454 -1.01 6.95 -1.24
CA THR A 454 -0.32 8.24 -1.10
C THR A 454 -1.12 9.25 -0.31
N GLY A 455 -2.43 9.04 -0.12
CA GLY A 455 -3.30 9.97 0.60
C GLY A 455 -4.61 9.37 1.05
N ARG A 456 -5.45 10.25 1.61
CA ARG A 456 -6.78 9.95 2.10
C ARG A 456 -7.70 11.11 1.78
N VAL A 457 -8.99 10.84 1.60
CA VAL A 457 -10.00 11.86 1.36
C VAL A 457 -11.23 11.60 2.23
N TYR A 458 -11.89 12.68 2.61
CA TYR A 458 -13.24 12.59 3.21
C TYR A 458 -14.27 12.33 2.12
N ASN A 459 -15.36 11.68 2.48
CA ASN A 459 -16.48 11.41 1.59
C ASN A 459 -17.82 11.47 2.38
N GLY A 460 -18.92 11.13 1.73
CA GLY A 460 -20.25 11.20 2.34
C GLY A 460 -20.46 10.31 3.55
N ASP A 461 -19.71 9.21 3.65
CA ASP A 461 -19.78 8.29 4.80
C ASP A 461 -18.77 8.65 5.88
N ASN A 462 -17.71 9.37 5.52
CA ASN A 462 -16.62 9.76 6.41
C ASN A 462 -16.41 11.28 6.27
N MET A 463 -17.27 12.06 6.92
CA MET A 463 -17.23 13.52 6.92
C MET A 463 -16.05 14.06 7.75
N PRO A 464 -15.58 15.29 7.46
CA PRO A 464 -14.59 15.96 8.28
C PRO A 464 -15.00 16.04 9.75
N PRO A 465 -14.03 16.08 10.70
CA PRO A 465 -14.31 16.04 12.13
C PRO A 465 -15.01 17.28 12.70
N TYR A 466 -15.13 18.33 11.90
CA TYR A 466 -15.81 19.59 12.24
C TYR A 466 -16.76 20.00 11.12
N GLU A 467 -17.84 20.70 11.48
CA GLU A 467 -18.89 21.09 10.55
C GLU A 467 -18.43 22.23 9.63
N LEU A 468 -18.27 21.91 8.38
CA LEU A 468 -17.87 22.86 7.36
C LEU A 468 -19.12 23.40 6.62
N PRO A 469 -19.13 24.69 6.19
CA PRO A 469 -18.01 25.64 6.27
C PRO A 469 -17.97 26.47 7.57
N GLY A 470 -18.82 26.19 8.55
CA GLY A 470 -18.95 27.00 9.76
C GLY A 470 -17.67 27.03 10.61
N GLU A 471 -17.00 25.91 10.73
CA GLU A 471 -15.81 25.73 11.58
C GLU A 471 -14.50 25.63 10.78
N LYS A 472 -14.42 26.37 9.69
CA LYS A 472 -13.29 26.31 8.72
C LYS A 472 -11.96 26.82 9.25
N THR A 473 -11.94 27.49 10.38
CA THR A 473 -10.74 27.99 11.05
C THR A 473 -10.05 26.93 11.92
N LYS A 474 -10.69 25.77 12.11
CA LYS A 474 -10.14 24.67 12.89
C LYS A 474 -9.26 23.77 12.06
N SER A 475 -8.09 23.48 12.59
CA SER A 475 -7.15 22.44 12.11
C SER A 475 -7.00 21.39 13.20
N THR A 476 -7.04 20.09 12.83
CA THR A 476 -7.00 19.05 13.84
C THR A 476 -6.30 17.76 13.39
N VAL A 477 -5.66 17.09 14.35
CA VAL A 477 -5.32 15.67 14.29
C VAL A 477 -6.16 14.96 15.35
N LYS A 478 -7.22 14.30 14.90
CA LYS A 478 -8.20 13.65 15.76
C LYS A 478 -8.25 12.17 15.52
N SER A 479 -8.01 11.37 16.57
CA SER A 479 -8.14 9.92 16.53
C SER A 479 -9.57 9.49 16.91
N ASN A 480 -9.83 8.20 16.81
CA ASN A 480 -11.04 7.59 17.33
C ASN A 480 -10.67 6.32 18.10
N THR A 481 -11.24 6.10 19.28
CA THR A 481 -10.95 4.90 20.06
C THR A 481 -11.42 3.63 19.35
N SER A 482 -10.69 2.54 19.46
CA SER A 482 -11.02 1.22 18.94
C SER A 482 -11.20 0.24 20.13
N LYS A 483 -12.21 -0.66 20.13
CA LYS A 483 -13.28 -0.83 19.14
C LYS A 483 -14.51 -0.02 19.56
N GLY A 484 -15.31 0.34 18.54
CA GLY A 484 -16.64 0.95 18.77
C GLY A 484 -16.66 2.48 18.82
N GLY A 485 -15.51 3.14 18.90
CA GLY A 485 -15.43 4.60 18.81
C GLY A 485 -16.07 5.35 19.96
N GLY A 486 -16.45 6.59 19.71
CA GLY A 486 -17.21 7.46 20.63
C GLY A 486 -16.35 8.38 21.49
N SER A 487 -15.02 8.21 21.52
CA SER A 487 -14.10 9.16 22.15
C SER A 487 -12.82 9.30 21.32
N ALA A 488 -12.09 10.39 21.52
CA ALA A 488 -10.95 10.78 20.67
C ALA A 488 -9.78 11.29 21.50
N ASN A 489 -8.56 11.07 20.98
CA ASN A 489 -7.42 11.89 21.31
C ASN A 489 -7.29 12.94 20.20
N GLU A 490 -7.02 14.19 20.58
CA GLU A 490 -7.06 15.28 19.61
C GLU A 490 -6.01 16.33 19.90
N LEU A 491 -5.32 16.74 18.85
CA LEU A 491 -4.58 18.02 18.80
C LEU A 491 -5.40 18.95 17.90
N LEU A 492 -5.97 19.97 18.48
CA LEU A 492 -6.79 20.98 17.82
C LEU A 492 -6.08 22.33 17.83
N MET A 493 -6.14 23.03 16.70
CA MET A 493 -5.78 24.44 16.57
C MET A 493 -7.00 25.18 16.06
N GLU A 494 -7.40 26.25 16.74
CA GLU A 494 -8.41 27.21 16.31
C GLU A 494 -7.68 28.52 15.93
N ASP A 495 -7.83 28.96 14.68
CA ASP A 495 -7.12 30.12 14.12
C ASP A 495 -8.04 31.35 13.95
N SER A 496 -9.20 31.36 14.57
CA SER A 496 -10.13 32.51 14.53
C SER A 496 -9.54 33.67 15.31
N SER A 497 -9.40 34.83 14.68
CA SER A 497 -8.76 36.00 15.27
C SER A 497 -9.43 36.43 16.59
N GLY A 498 -8.62 36.61 17.63
CA GLY A 498 -9.09 36.92 18.98
C GLY A 498 -9.63 35.73 19.77
N LYS A 499 -9.55 34.52 19.20
CA LYS A 499 -10.00 33.27 19.82
C LYS A 499 -9.09 32.11 19.49
N THR A 500 -7.83 32.42 19.18
CA THR A 500 -6.89 31.36 18.85
C THR A 500 -6.68 30.43 20.03
N GLN A 501 -6.65 29.14 19.74
CA GLN A 501 -6.45 28.11 20.76
C GLN A 501 -5.58 26.98 20.23
N VAL A 502 -4.75 26.41 21.11
CA VAL A 502 -4.15 25.10 20.94
C VAL A 502 -4.65 24.19 22.05
N VAL A 503 -5.26 23.07 21.65
CA VAL A 503 -5.82 22.12 22.60
C VAL A 503 -5.26 20.73 22.36
N LEU A 504 -4.66 20.13 23.38
CA LEU A 504 -4.32 18.72 23.43
C LEU A 504 -5.28 18.03 24.41
N SER A 505 -6.08 17.12 23.90
CA SER A 505 -7.02 16.37 24.72
C SER A 505 -6.94 14.87 24.49
N ASN A 506 -7.32 14.07 25.46
CA ASN A 506 -7.41 12.63 25.29
C ASN A 506 -8.83 12.10 25.50
N ALA A 507 -9.02 10.87 25.05
CA ALA A 507 -10.30 10.16 25.11
C ALA A 507 -10.88 10.03 26.54
N TYR A 508 -10.04 10.13 27.55
CA TYR A 508 -10.46 10.05 28.96
C TYR A 508 -10.97 11.37 29.52
N GLY A 509 -10.64 12.50 28.86
CA GLY A 509 -11.09 13.83 29.23
C GLY A 509 -10.03 14.68 29.95
N HIS A 510 -8.74 14.31 29.88
CA HIS A 510 -7.65 15.20 30.25
C HIS A 510 -7.38 16.19 29.12
N LYS A 511 -6.99 17.41 29.47
CA LYS A 511 -6.87 18.51 28.50
C LYS A 511 -5.75 19.45 28.87
N ILE A 512 -5.01 19.90 27.86
CA ILE A 512 -4.10 21.04 27.93
C ILE A 512 -4.65 22.05 26.93
N THR A 513 -4.84 23.30 27.38
CA THR A 513 -5.38 24.39 26.55
C THR A 513 -4.51 25.61 26.67
N GLU A 514 -4.03 26.11 25.55
CA GLU A 514 -3.50 27.45 25.40
C GLU A 514 -4.57 28.27 24.71
N ASP A 515 -4.91 29.43 25.25
CA ASP A 515 -6.10 30.19 24.86
C ASP A 515 -5.81 31.70 24.87
N GLU A 516 -5.95 32.33 23.70
CA GLU A 516 -5.70 33.76 23.51
C GLU A 516 -6.76 34.63 24.23
N GLU A 517 -8.03 34.25 24.21
CA GLU A 517 -9.13 35.08 24.76
C GLU A 517 -8.99 35.19 26.29
N SER A 518 -8.65 34.10 26.93
CA SER A 518 -8.39 34.09 28.36
C SER A 518 -6.94 34.42 28.72
N GLN A 519 -6.04 34.49 27.76
CA GLN A 519 -4.59 34.68 27.93
C GLN A 519 -4.05 33.73 28.98
N SER A 520 -4.35 32.44 28.81
CA SER A 520 -3.97 31.45 29.81
C SER A 520 -3.55 30.10 29.20
N LEU A 521 -2.66 29.41 29.90
CA LEU A 521 -2.35 28.01 29.71
C LEU A 521 -2.99 27.20 30.85
N THR A 522 -3.84 26.24 30.50
CA THR A 522 -4.56 25.41 31.48
C THR A 522 -4.25 23.93 31.23
N ILE A 523 -3.90 23.20 32.29
CA ILE A 523 -3.84 21.76 32.32
C ILE A 523 -4.98 21.29 33.23
N GLU A 524 -5.92 20.54 32.65
CA GLU A 524 -7.11 20.11 33.34
C GLU A 524 -7.31 18.60 33.22
N THR A 525 -7.63 17.94 34.31
CA THR A 525 -8.05 16.55 34.31
C THR A 525 -9.56 16.44 34.14
N ARG A 526 -10.03 15.23 33.76
CA ARG A 526 -11.46 14.92 33.67
C ARG A 526 -12.25 15.37 34.91
N ASP A 527 -11.67 15.13 36.07
CA ASP A 527 -12.32 15.40 37.37
C ASP A 527 -12.05 16.82 37.86
N LYS A 528 -11.61 17.74 36.93
CA LYS A 528 -11.45 19.15 37.22
C LYS A 528 -10.32 19.50 38.19
N ASN A 529 -9.32 18.63 38.37
CA ASN A 529 -8.07 19.12 38.90
C ASN A 529 -7.37 19.93 37.83
N LEU A 530 -6.87 21.11 38.17
CA LEU A 530 -6.27 22.01 37.18
C LEU A 530 -5.00 22.67 37.67
N ILE A 531 -4.14 23.01 36.71
CA ILE A 531 -3.06 23.98 36.85
C ILE A 531 -3.32 25.03 35.79
N ARG A 532 -3.36 26.30 36.18
CA ARG A 532 -3.58 27.42 35.27
C ARG A 532 -2.50 28.47 35.45
N LEU A 533 -1.88 28.85 34.38
CA LEU A 533 -1.03 30.03 34.28
C LEU A 533 -1.88 31.09 33.59
N ASP A 534 -2.12 32.19 34.24
CA ASP A 534 -3.06 33.21 33.82
C ASP A 534 -2.34 34.56 33.70
N ASP A 535 -1.92 34.89 32.47
CA ASP A 535 -1.18 36.11 32.20
C ASP A 535 -2.09 37.36 32.34
N LYS A 536 -3.38 37.18 32.07
CA LYS A 536 -4.34 38.25 32.19
C LYS A 536 -4.54 38.72 33.62
N ASN A 537 -4.62 37.77 34.53
CA ASN A 537 -4.78 38.01 35.96
C ASN A 537 -3.47 37.90 36.74
N LYS A 538 -2.37 37.70 36.04
CA LYS A 538 -1.00 37.59 36.60
C LYS A 538 -0.92 36.64 37.79
N ASN A 539 -1.50 35.43 37.61
CA ASN A 539 -1.45 34.45 38.65
C ASN A 539 -1.25 33.03 38.13
N ILE A 540 -0.76 32.16 39.03
CA ILE A 540 -0.68 30.72 38.81
C ILE A 540 -1.60 30.08 39.84
N THR A 541 -2.56 29.28 39.38
CA THR A 541 -3.50 28.55 40.21
C THR A 541 -3.32 27.05 40.06
N ILE A 542 -3.19 26.35 41.19
CA ILE A 542 -3.31 24.89 41.28
C ILE A 542 -4.57 24.60 42.08
N GLN A 543 -5.47 23.81 41.53
CA GLN A 543 -6.75 23.52 42.13
C GLN A 543 -7.11 22.03 41.99
N THR A 544 -7.61 21.45 43.07
CA THR A 544 -8.19 20.09 43.04
C THR A 544 -9.69 20.13 42.79
N THR A 545 -10.26 18.97 42.41
CA THR A 545 -11.69 18.76 42.25
C THR A 545 -12.53 19.28 43.41
N LYS A 546 -12.00 19.18 44.63
CA LYS A 546 -12.67 19.64 45.86
C LYS A 546 -12.30 21.06 46.24
N ALA A 547 -11.77 21.84 45.28
CA ALA A 547 -11.41 23.23 45.47
C ALA A 547 -10.36 23.51 46.58
N HIS A 548 -9.45 22.55 46.85
CA HIS A 548 -8.20 22.90 47.49
C HIS A 548 -7.37 23.68 46.49
N THR A 549 -6.85 24.86 46.85
CA THR A 549 -6.14 25.74 45.96
C THR A 549 -4.79 26.18 46.47
N ILE A 550 -3.86 26.36 45.54
CA ILE A 550 -2.64 27.16 45.74
C ILE A 550 -2.64 28.21 44.66
N VAL A 551 -2.52 29.47 45.06
CA VAL A 551 -2.47 30.62 44.15
C VAL A 551 -1.19 31.40 44.42
N LEU A 552 -0.43 31.61 43.33
CA LEU A 552 0.68 32.56 43.30
C LEU A 552 0.15 33.79 42.55
N ASP A 553 0.00 34.90 43.25
CA ASP A 553 -0.69 36.09 42.76
C ASP A 553 0.28 37.25 42.71
N ASP A 554 0.82 37.52 41.53
CA ASP A 554 1.80 38.59 41.34
C ASP A 554 1.14 39.99 41.42
N GLU A 555 -0.13 40.07 41.02
CA GLU A 555 -0.83 41.35 40.99
C GLU A 555 -1.09 41.85 42.42
N ASN A 556 -1.50 40.94 43.31
CA ASN A 556 -1.75 41.24 44.71
C ASN A 556 -0.54 40.91 45.60
N LYS A 557 0.57 40.46 45.01
CA LYS A 557 1.81 40.12 45.73
C LYS A 557 1.55 39.09 46.84
N LYS A 558 0.78 38.03 46.56
CA LYS A 558 0.40 37.03 47.56
C LYS A 558 0.66 35.60 47.12
N ILE A 559 0.93 34.78 48.09
CA ILE A 559 0.87 33.32 47.95
C ILE A 559 -0.20 32.81 48.89
N ILE A 560 -1.22 32.14 48.34
CA ILE A 560 -2.37 31.69 49.12
C ILE A 560 -2.54 30.17 48.93
N THR A 561 -2.54 29.44 50.04
CA THR A 561 -2.96 28.05 50.09
C THR A 561 -4.27 27.94 50.82
N LYS A 562 -5.30 27.35 50.17
CA LYS A 562 -6.63 27.26 50.78
C LYS A 562 -7.21 25.86 50.61
N THR A 563 -7.79 25.32 51.68
CA THR A 563 -8.55 24.08 51.62
C THR A 563 -10.04 24.35 51.41
N THR A 564 -10.79 23.35 50.96
CA THR A 564 -12.23 23.39 50.81
C THR A 564 -12.93 23.79 52.09
N ASP A 565 -12.44 23.31 53.24
CA ASP A 565 -13.03 23.55 54.55
C ASP A 565 -12.67 24.93 55.13
N GLY A 566 -11.86 25.72 54.39
CA GLY A 566 -11.56 27.09 54.77
C GLY A 566 -10.30 27.28 55.62
N TYR A 567 -9.39 26.28 55.69
CA TYR A 567 -8.04 26.52 56.21
C TYR A 567 -7.27 27.33 55.17
N ILE A 568 -6.56 28.38 55.61
CA ILE A 568 -5.82 29.30 54.75
C ILE A 568 -4.42 29.49 55.28
N ILE A 569 -3.41 29.43 54.38
CA ILE A 569 -2.08 29.97 54.62
C ILE A 569 -1.86 31.06 53.58
N GLU A 570 -1.48 32.23 54.03
CA GLU A 570 -1.26 33.39 53.17
C GLU A 570 0.08 34.05 53.52
N MET A 571 0.84 34.36 52.47
CA MET A 571 2.01 35.22 52.49
C MET A 571 1.62 36.47 51.71
N ASP A 572 1.76 37.63 52.28
CA ASP A 572 1.35 38.94 51.77
C ASP A 572 2.55 39.90 51.79
N ASP A 573 3.25 40.00 50.67
CA ASP A 573 4.44 40.84 50.59
C ASP A 573 4.08 42.32 50.66
N GLU A 574 2.89 42.73 50.20
CA GLU A 574 2.48 44.10 50.24
C GLU A 574 2.25 44.59 51.66
N ASN A 575 1.65 43.77 52.50
CA ASN A 575 1.42 44.08 53.87
C ASN A 575 2.49 43.51 54.83
N GLN A 576 3.52 42.90 54.24
CA GLN A 576 4.63 42.30 54.97
C GLN A 576 4.13 41.29 56.05
N LYS A 577 3.22 40.38 55.68
CA LYS A 577 2.55 39.48 56.60
C LYS A 577 2.57 38.05 56.13
N MET A 578 2.69 37.13 57.05
CA MET A 578 2.45 35.71 56.84
C MET A 578 1.44 35.23 57.87
N SER A 579 0.38 34.57 57.39
CA SER A 579 -0.65 34.07 58.28
C SER A 579 -1.08 32.64 57.97
N ALA A 580 -1.47 31.94 59.02
CA ALA A 580 -2.15 30.65 58.90
C ALA A 580 -3.45 30.71 59.72
N GLN A 581 -4.55 30.42 59.01
CA GLN A 581 -5.89 30.51 59.57
C GLN A 581 -6.62 29.17 59.47
N THR A 582 -7.22 28.74 60.54
CA THR A 582 -8.14 27.61 60.52
C THR A 582 -9.54 28.01 60.15
N LYS A 583 -10.37 27.06 59.70
CA LYS A 583 -11.78 27.30 59.37
C LYS A 583 -12.59 27.90 60.51
N ASP A 584 -12.22 27.60 61.72
CA ASP A 584 -12.91 28.05 62.92
C ASP A 584 -12.41 29.41 63.43
N GLY A 585 -11.42 29.98 62.74
CA GLY A 585 -10.93 31.31 63.04
C GLY A 585 -9.74 31.39 64.00
N HIS A 586 -9.03 30.29 64.24
CA HIS A 586 -7.68 30.36 64.87
C HIS A 586 -6.73 30.96 63.83
N VAL A 587 -5.89 31.91 64.29
CA VAL A 587 -4.92 32.61 63.43
C VAL A 587 -3.53 32.54 64.03
N PHE A 588 -2.55 32.26 63.19
CA PHE A 588 -1.14 32.49 63.42
C PHE A 588 -0.68 33.57 62.45
N LEU A 589 -0.10 34.65 62.95
CA LEU A 589 0.31 35.80 62.15
C LEU A 589 1.74 36.18 62.46
N LEU A 590 2.55 36.31 61.42
CA LEU A 590 3.84 36.98 61.39
C LEU A 590 3.62 38.33 60.70
N ASP A 591 3.90 39.43 61.38
CA ASP A 591 3.65 40.78 60.91
C ASP A 591 4.97 41.58 61.00
N ASP A 592 5.71 41.58 59.91
CA ASP A 592 6.99 42.30 59.83
C ASP A 592 6.80 43.81 59.86
N GLN A 593 5.68 44.31 59.33
CA GLN A 593 5.35 45.73 59.34
C GLN A 593 5.20 46.25 60.76
N ASN A 594 4.56 45.48 61.60
CA ASN A 594 4.36 45.87 63.01
C ASN A 594 5.34 45.11 63.93
N LYS A 595 6.31 44.40 63.33
CA LYS A 595 7.35 43.69 64.06
C LYS A 595 6.79 42.80 65.17
N LYS A 596 5.78 41.99 64.84
CA LYS A 596 5.14 41.11 65.80
C LYS A 596 4.80 39.73 65.30
N ILE A 597 4.81 38.75 66.16
CA ILE A 597 4.25 37.43 65.94
C ILE A 597 3.03 37.29 66.81
N GLU A 598 1.91 36.86 66.23
CA GLU A 598 0.65 36.74 66.96
C GLU A 598 -0.03 35.40 66.72
N ILE A 599 -0.45 34.77 67.78
CA ILE A 599 -1.31 33.59 67.74
C ILE A 599 -2.63 34.00 68.38
N THR A 600 -3.70 33.89 67.55
CA THR A 600 -5.06 34.21 68.03
C THR A 600 -5.95 32.98 67.93
N SER A 601 -6.55 32.59 69.03
CA SER A 601 -7.56 31.52 69.03
C SER A 601 -8.91 32.05 68.57
N LYS A 602 -9.79 31.15 68.10
CA LYS A 602 -11.19 31.47 67.72
C LYS A 602 -11.95 32.27 68.78
N ASP A 603 -11.69 31.95 70.02
CA ASP A 603 -12.39 32.58 71.13
C ASP A 603 -11.71 33.84 71.65
N GLY A 604 -10.63 34.29 70.99
CA GLY A 604 -9.98 35.54 71.32
C GLY A 604 -8.88 35.43 72.36
N HIS A 605 -8.34 34.23 72.65
CA HIS A 605 -7.07 34.13 73.30
C HIS A 605 -5.92 34.48 72.36
N THR A 606 -4.96 35.28 72.84
CA THR A 606 -3.82 35.73 72.06
C THR A 606 -2.48 35.37 72.72
N ALA A 607 -1.48 35.11 71.86
CA ALA A 607 -0.10 35.10 72.25
C ALA A 607 0.67 35.98 71.25
N ILE A 608 1.39 36.99 71.71
CA ILE A 608 2.05 37.99 70.93
C ILE A 608 3.52 38.10 71.33
N LEU A 609 4.39 38.09 70.38
CA LEU A 609 5.79 38.53 70.45
C LEU A 609 5.83 39.90 69.73
N ASP A 610 6.11 40.95 70.39
CA ASP A 610 6.05 42.32 69.90
C ASP A 610 7.42 42.94 70.02
N ASP A 611 8.25 42.82 68.97
CA ASP A 611 9.59 43.37 68.94
C ASP A 611 9.60 44.92 68.91
N GLN A 612 8.49 45.52 68.40
CA GLN A 612 8.41 46.97 68.36
C GLN A 612 8.25 47.57 69.79
N ASN A 613 7.52 46.85 70.62
CA ASN A 613 7.29 47.27 71.98
C ASN A 613 8.12 46.49 72.98
N GLU A 614 9.02 45.63 72.50
CA GLU A 614 9.88 44.79 73.30
C GLU A 614 9.13 43.96 74.31
N LYS A 615 7.99 43.29 73.86
CA LYS A 615 7.08 42.56 74.72
C LYS A 615 6.71 41.16 74.21
N ILE A 616 6.62 40.24 75.12
CA ILE A 616 5.96 38.96 74.92
C ILE A 616 4.70 38.91 75.78
N GLY A 617 3.55 38.68 75.14
CA GLY A 617 2.27 38.66 75.81
C GLY A 617 1.44 37.41 75.51
N ILE A 618 0.83 36.81 76.53
CA ILE A 618 -0.22 35.81 76.35
C ILE A 618 -1.47 36.35 77.03
N THR A 619 -2.53 36.53 76.24
CA THR A 619 -3.77 37.10 76.73
C THR A 619 -4.96 36.14 76.51
N SER A 620 -5.67 35.86 77.58
CA SER A 620 -6.91 35.06 77.46
C SER A 620 -8.06 35.88 76.95
N LYS A 621 -9.12 35.23 76.37
CA LYS A 621 -10.36 35.85 75.98
C LYS A 621 -10.97 36.81 77.00
N LYS A 622 -10.73 36.51 78.21
CA LYS A 622 -11.24 37.38 79.34
C LYS A 622 -10.25 38.47 79.72
N GLY A 623 -9.12 38.56 79.01
CA GLY A 623 -8.10 39.57 79.26
C GLY A 623 -7.05 39.17 80.34
N HIS A 624 -7.01 37.92 80.82
CA HIS A 624 -5.91 37.46 81.63
C HIS A 624 -4.64 37.39 80.76
N ALA A 625 -3.55 37.97 81.20
CA ALA A 625 -2.33 38.08 80.47
C ALA A 625 -1.09 37.65 81.21
N ILE A 626 -0.17 37.07 80.38
CA ILE A 626 1.25 36.91 80.81
C ILE A 626 2.03 37.80 79.86
N THR A 627 2.83 38.72 80.38
CA THR A 627 3.64 39.66 79.57
C THR A 627 5.09 39.59 80.07
N VAL A 628 6.00 39.38 79.16
CA VAL A 628 7.42 39.65 79.33
C VAL A 628 7.67 40.98 78.64
N ASP A 629 8.22 41.93 79.39
CA ASP A 629 8.46 43.28 78.88
C ASP A 629 9.98 43.58 79.11
N ASP A 630 10.72 43.50 77.98
CA ASP A 630 12.15 43.70 78.01
C ASP A 630 12.52 45.15 78.21
N SER A 631 11.69 46.10 77.60
CA SER A 631 11.86 47.51 77.83
C SER A 631 11.57 47.94 79.25
N GLY A 632 10.70 47.23 79.85
CA GLY A 632 10.33 47.39 81.26
C GLY A 632 11.02 46.44 82.18
N ASP A 633 12.01 45.68 81.70
CA ASP A 633 12.70 44.62 82.56
C ASP A 633 11.76 43.82 83.41
N SER A 634 10.68 43.25 82.79
CA SER A 634 9.66 42.60 83.60
C SER A 634 8.95 41.45 82.91
N ILE A 635 8.64 40.43 83.66
CA ILE A 635 7.66 39.38 83.27
C ILE A 635 6.42 39.58 84.08
N THR A 636 5.32 39.69 83.42
CA THR A 636 4.05 39.95 84.07
C THR A 636 3.06 38.85 83.80
N LEU A 637 2.42 38.32 84.78
CA LEU A 637 1.24 37.46 84.69
C LEU A 637 0.10 38.27 85.33
N GLU A 638 -0.97 38.52 84.54
CA GLU A 638 -2.09 39.30 85.04
C GLU A 638 -3.45 38.78 84.59
N ASP A 639 -4.46 39.00 85.38
CA ASP A 639 -5.85 38.77 85.02
C ASP A 639 -6.43 39.95 84.29
N SER A 640 -7.64 39.82 83.74
CA SER A 640 -8.34 40.85 82.95
C SER A 640 -8.60 42.15 83.71
N GLY A 641 -8.44 42.18 84.97
CA GLY A 641 -8.61 43.35 85.84
C GLY A 641 -7.32 43.87 86.42
N GLY A 642 -6.21 43.25 86.14
CA GLY A 642 -4.92 43.59 86.71
C GLY A 642 -4.75 43.16 88.16
N ALA A 643 -5.71 42.39 88.64
CA ALA A 643 -5.76 42.02 90.05
C ALA A 643 -4.85 40.82 90.42
N HIS A 644 -4.63 40.06 89.48
CA HIS A 644 -3.76 38.89 89.59
C HIS A 644 -2.63 39.06 88.58
N LYS A 645 -1.59 39.73 89.03
CA LYS A 645 -0.41 40.03 88.28
C LYS A 645 0.80 39.38 88.86
N PHE A 646 1.48 38.57 88.16
CA PHE A 646 2.79 38.04 88.50
C PHE A 646 3.82 38.75 87.69
N LYS A 647 4.75 39.51 88.36
CA LYS A 647 5.83 40.23 87.68
C LYS A 647 7.15 39.74 88.27
N ILE A 648 7.99 39.34 87.34
CA ILE A 648 9.39 39.04 87.63
C ILE A 648 10.18 40.29 87.24
N ASP A 649 10.87 40.93 88.18
CA ASP A 649 11.82 41.96 87.93
C ASP A 649 13.17 41.36 87.62
N ILE A 650 13.64 41.59 86.44
CA ILE A 650 14.83 40.95 85.89
C ILE A 650 16.11 41.49 86.49
N GLY A 651 16.13 42.65 87.01
CA GLY A 651 17.26 43.17 87.82
C GLY A 651 17.75 42.25 88.91
N GLY A 652 17.06 41.22 89.18
CA GLY A 652 17.28 40.30 90.31
C GLY A 652 17.64 38.84 90.02
N SER A 653 18.10 38.50 88.84
CA SER A 653 18.93 37.32 88.64
C SER A 653 18.35 35.92 88.48
N LYS A 654 17.09 35.66 88.42
CA LYS A 654 16.61 34.30 88.06
C LYS A 654 15.33 34.33 87.28
N LEU A 655 15.52 34.00 86.07
CA LEU A 655 14.41 33.56 85.27
C LEU A 655 14.49 32.04 85.13
N ILE A 656 13.52 31.35 85.62
CA ILE A 656 13.35 29.95 85.34
C ILE A 656 12.15 29.88 84.41
N ILE A 657 12.42 29.66 83.20
CA ILE A 657 11.39 29.30 82.28
C ILE A 657 11.38 27.79 82.22
N SER A 658 10.46 27.21 82.90
CA SER A 658 10.23 25.80 82.75
C SER A 658 9.44 25.55 81.49
N THR A 659 10.00 24.85 80.63
CA THR A 659 9.36 24.56 79.41
C THR A 659 9.38 23.10 79.09
N ASP A 660 8.28 22.52 79.23
CA ASP A 660 8.15 21.20 78.70
C ASP A 660 7.85 21.25 77.22
N SER A 661 7.80 22.42 76.67
CA SER A 661 7.39 22.52 75.28
C SER A 661 8.56 22.76 74.40
N GLY A 662 8.58 22.09 73.36
CA GLY A 662 9.45 22.42 72.27
C GLY A 662 9.22 23.84 71.71
N ALA A 663 8.22 24.49 72.18
CA ALA A 663 7.92 25.84 71.76
C ALA A 663 9.04 26.81 72.05
N ILE A 664 9.71 26.60 73.14
CA ILE A 664 10.83 27.47 73.48
C ILE A 664 12.08 27.11 72.70
N ASP A 665 12.26 25.87 72.45
CA ASP A 665 13.34 25.46 71.57
C ASP A 665 13.09 25.99 70.21
N ILE A 666 11.86 26.16 69.88
CA ILE A 666 11.44 26.86 68.75
C ILE A 666 11.82 28.30 68.82
N LEU A 667 11.73 28.82 69.91
CA LEU A 667 12.00 30.21 70.11
C LEU A 667 13.48 30.50 70.15
N ALA A 668 14.24 29.53 70.24
CA ALA A 668 15.63 29.73 69.95
C ALA A 668 15.73 30.18 68.54
N PRO A 669 15.73 31.37 68.38
CA PRO A 669 15.47 31.98 67.09
C PRO A 669 16.59 31.91 66.17
N SER A 670 17.57 31.46 66.58
CA SER A 670 18.62 31.20 65.65
C SER A 670 18.11 30.13 64.70
N GLY A 671 18.68 29.95 63.84
CA GLY A 671 18.36 29.02 62.84
C GLY A 671 17.89 27.68 63.24
N LYS A 672 17.87 27.50 64.49
CA LYS A 672 17.24 26.30 64.84
C LYS A 672 15.86 26.18 64.37
N ILE A 673 15.31 27.18 64.44
CA ILE A 673 14.07 27.25 63.88
C ILE A 673 14.14 27.12 62.42
N ALA A 674 15.23 27.56 62.18
CA ALA A 674 15.42 27.11 60.92
C ALA A 674 14.96 25.75 60.87
N LEU A 675 14.87 25.39 61.93
CA LEU A 675 14.24 24.52 61.90
C LEU A 675 13.26 24.40 61.22
N LYS A 676 13.17 25.12 61.16
CA LYS A 676 12.55 25.17 60.74
C LYS A 676 12.22 24.48 60.06
N ALA A 677 12.58 24.61 60.54
CA ALA A 677 12.27 24.29 60.16
C ALA A 677 11.81 23.76 59.61
N THR A 678 11.93 23.95 59.62
CA THR A 678 11.54 23.67 59.16
C THR A 678 11.03 22.84 58.68
N GLU A 679 10.95 22.78 59.13
CA GLU A 679 10.59 22.30 58.89
C GLU A 679 10.21 21.51 58.36
N ILE A 680 10.25 21.70 58.51
CA ILE A 680 10.03 21.38 58.28
C ILE A 680 9.50 20.88 57.55
N GLU A 681 9.51 21.25 57.54
CA GLU A 681 9.28 21.09 56.82
C GLU A 681 8.99 20.50 56.40
N ILE A 682 9.10 20.71 56.66
CA ILE A 682 9.07 20.56 56.21
C ILE A 682 8.90 19.96 55.61
N ASP A 683 8.89 20.12 55.63
CA ASP A 683 8.95 19.84 54.96
C ASP A 683 8.33 19.21 54.51
N ALA A 684 8.11 19.15 55.10
CA ALA A 684 7.51 18.82 54.63
C ALA A 684 6.86 18.71 53.82
N GLN A 685 6.76 19.23 53.90
CA GLN A 685 6.35 19.31 53.10
C GLN A 685 6.74 19.08 52.22
N MET A 686 7.36 19.32 52.78
CA MET A 686 7.81 19.26 52.11
C MET A 686 8.15 18.77 51.34
N ASP A 687 7.98 18.56 51.59
CA ASP A 687 8.33 18.40 50.76
C ASP A 687 8.44 18.58 50.35
N LEU A 688 8.22 19.08 50.83
CA LEU A 688 8.61 19.56 50.26
C LEU A 688 9.26 19.39 49.84
N LYS A 689 9.38 19.38 50.30
CA LYS A 689 9.93 19.41 49.69
C LYS A 689 10.31 19.33 49.29
N LEU A 690 9.78 19.29 49.70
CA LEU A 690 10.08 19.39 49.22
C LEU A 690 10.67 19.34 48.82
N LYS A 691 10.80 19.46 49.02
CA LYS A 691 11.22 19.49 48.38
C LYS A 691 11.80 19.83 47.91
N GLY A 692 11.48 20.21 47.90
CA GLY A 692 12.00 20.56 47.19
C GLY A 692 12.65 20.82 46.84
N GLY A 693 12.78 21.12 47.40
CA GLY A 693 13.45 21.27 46.76
C GLY A 693 13.85 20.88 46.40
N MET A 694 13.72 20.72 47.07
CA MET A 694 14.03 20.30 46.56
C MET A 694 14.04 19.90 45.69
N ASN A 695 13.86 19.84 45.64
CA ASN A 695 14.02 19.36 44.67
C ASN A 695 14.49 18.94 44.33
N VAL A 696 14.42 19.00 45.02
CA VAL A 696 14.76 18.59 44.79
C VAL A 696 15.12 17.80 44.52
N THR A 697 15.14 17.77 44.86
CA THR A 697 15.39 17.09 44.34
C THR A 697 15.24 16.26 44.34
N SER A 698 15.05 16.26 44.46
CA SER A 698 14.88 15.68 44.20
C SER A 698 14.95 15.15 43.99
N GLU A 699 14.99 15.50 43.93
CA GLU A 699 15.15 15.21 43.49
C GLU A 699 15.39 14.47 43.47
N ALA A 700 15.46 14.78 43.71
CA ALA A 700 15.67 14.08 43.57
C ALA A 700 15.30 13.15 43.95
N GLY A 701 15.03 12.98 44.35
CA GLY A 701 14.57 12.15 44.45
C GLY A 701 13.55 11.81 44.42
N VAL A 702 13.32 12.33 44.30
CA VAL A 702 12.48 12.20 44.00
C VAL A 702 12.13 11.74 43.11
N GLN A 703 12.71 11.88 42.99
CA GLN A 703 12.57 11.47 42.22
C GLN A 703 12.34 10.66 42.15
N HIS A 704 12.02 10.35 42.50
CA HIS A 704 11.61 9.83 42.58
C HIS A 704 10.61 9.83 42.56
N THR A 705 10.60 10.17 42.69
CA THR A 705 10.06 10.13 42.35
C THR A 705 9.35 9.96 42.20
N THR A 706 9.20 9.77 42.07
CA THR A 706 8.76 9.71 41.55
C THR A 706 8.12 9.14 41.43
N LYS A 707 8.18 8.85 41.45
CA LYS A 707 7.80 8.39 41.09
C LYS A 707 6.87 8.26 40.97
N GLY A 708 6.63 8.34 41.15
CA GLY A 708 5.96 8.25 40.75
C GLY A 708 5.27 8.54 40.33
N ALA A 709 5.32 8.90 40.69
CA ALA A 709 4.92 9.21 39.95
C ALA A 709 4.78 9.42 39.08
N MET A 710 4.84 9.36 38.97
CA MET A 710 4.81 9.69 38.16
C MET A 710 5.13 10.23 37.52
N VAL A 711 5.19 10.34 37.94
CA VAL A 711 5.57 10.84 37.70
C VAL A 711 5.98 11.39 37.04
N THR A 712 5.99 11.63 37.10
CA THR A 712 6.46 12.06 36.39
C THR A 712 7.32 11.88 35.88
N GLU A 713 7.43 11.19 36.19
CA GLU A 713 8.16 11.00 35.53
C GLU A 713 7.93 11.09 34.46
N GLU A 714 7.30 10.91 34.55
CA GLU A 714 7.09 10.97 33.73
C GLU A 714 7.39 11.86 33.15
N ALA A 715 7.00 12.10 33.72
CA ALA A 715 7.26 12.77 33.14
C ALA A 715 8.20 13.41 32.83
N SER A 716 8.52 13.42 33.01
CA SER A 716 9.28 13.87 32.41
C SER A 716 9.86 13.39 31.57
N ALA A 717 9.38 12.85 31.86
CA ALA A 717 9.67 12.32 31.22
C ALA A 717 10.23 11.94 30.37
N VAL A 718 10.27 12.24 30.46
CA VAL A 718 10.85 12.00 29.62
C VAL A 718 11.24 11.11 29.36
N HIS A 719 10.76 11.36 30.03
CA HIS A 719 11.15 10.56 30.16
C HIS A 719 11.40 9.98 29.24
N THR A 720 12.00 10.37 29.46
CA THR A 720 12.66 9.68 28.60
C THR A 720 12.44 8.34 28.81
N ILE A 721 11.55 8.16 28.23
CA ILE A 721 11.25 6.89 27.97
C ILE A 721 12.15 6.52 26.87
N LYS A 722 13.27 6.11 27.31
CA LYS A 722 14.17 5.40 26.47
C LYS A 722 14.04 3.93 26.69
N GLY A 723 13.13 3.56 27.48
CA GLY A 723 12.85 2.15 27.66
C GLY A 723 12.26 1.57 26.40
N ASN A 724 12.63 0.43 26.11
CA ASN A 724 12.01 -0.32 25.05
C ASN A 724 11.36 -1.59 25.59
N PRO A 725 10.13 -1.79 25.28
CA PRO A 725 9.26 -0.93 24.51
C PRO A 725 8.73 0.21 25.35
N VAL A 726 8.53 1.35 24.75
CA VAL A 726 7.66 2.34 25.29
C VAL A 726 6.28 2.02 24.79
N MET A 727 5.48 1.58 25.68
CA MET A 727 4.09 1.28 25.38
C MET A 727 3.25 2.40 25.98
N ILE A 728 2.74 3.22 25.10
CA ILE A 728 1.80 4.28 25.46
C ILE A 728 0.44 3.82 24.96
N ASN A 729 -0.37 3.41 25.89
CA ASN A 729 -1.71 2.95 25.59
C ASN A 729 -2.70 4.10 25.66
#